data_1f96a2196cdbb44695292d2f7c684fdd
#
_entry.id   1f96a2196cdbb44695292d2f7c684fdd
#
_cell.length_a   1.000
_cell.length_b   1.000
_cell.length_c   1.000
_cell.angle_alpha   90.00
_cell.angle_beta   90.00
_cell.angle_gamma   90.00
#
_symmetry.space_group_name_H-M   'P 1'
#
loop_
_entity.id
_entity.type
_entity.pdbx_description
1 polymer ?
#
loop_
_entity_poly.entity_id
_entity_poly.type
_entity_poly.pdbx_seq_one_letter_code
_entity_poly.pdbx_strand_id
1 'polypeptide(L)'
;MTGHAWIEQRGIQAVPPDERHGRARSLFAVWFAANLGILGVVFGAILAAMGLDLVQALVTAAAATTVSFLLVGAVSVAGQRAGMPALVLSRRAMGRTGNLVAAAVGWVSVLGWEVVTSVIGAWALVAAAHAVFDVQAGAVVDASALGVMIGASLVLGVLGHGAILRFQRLAAIGFGLLTVAVLPVLLVHVDVGRLAAGHPASLRTVLVAGGILAAGTGISWVNLAPDYSRYLPLDERARSVVGWVTSGAALPTAVLVVTGYLLSTKVHGLATALDPVGPIGAALPAWISTPFLLVAAGGMLAESDLACYSSGLTLLALGVRIRRSRTVLVDGAVVCGAGLWLMIGRSGFLGPFESFLTLLATALSAWAGVVLADMVSTTRASARRSPAGTVAARAVHAARAVDATRAVDVPGLAGFAAGSAVALVTTSSPLYTGPLAGGLVGDGSFGFGLGLAVAAAVSIAGWELTAIARRRRSWSAPTPPSTCNDATAVTPAASPAPEAYVPASAPVSRLVLVGSILLDILVHVDALPTRGGDVIADDRTLASGGGFNVLSAASRLGLPSAYAGLIGDGAFGRQVARDLEFSGIRALIPPAAGEDTGFTVGIVEADGERTFVTAPGIESRLDAGSLRQVVLEAGDAVYVSGYDLLYPIAGPAIASWLRGLDPEHLLAVDPGPLGGSPGDPVGAVLGRVNLFSASEREAAVRTGARTPAAAAAALAEQLAPGGVAVVRVGPGGCWVARQGMAPAHVPGHRAAAVDTTGAGDVHVGAMLARLAAGDDVMAAARLANVAAALSTESRGGASGPTLEAVAAAVSGRGVAEVAAGDASRS
;
A
#
# COMPACT_ATOMS: atom_id res chain seq x y z
N MET A 1 -26.89 1.71 7.83
CA MET A 1 -26.15 2.98 7.85
C MET A 1 -25.18 2.90 9.03
N THR A 2 -24.03 2.29 8.81
CA THR A 2 -22.96 2.12 9.80
C THR A 2 -22.26 3.47 10.00
N GLY A 3 -22.09 3.87 11.26
CA GLY A 3 -21.50 5.15 11.67
C GLY A 3 -20.11 5.35 11.08
N HIS A 4 -20.02 6.21 10.07
CA HIS A 4 -18.74 6.65 9.54
C HIS A 4 -18.09 7.54 10.59
N ALA A 5 -16.92 7.15 11.06
CA ALA A 5 -16.10 8.04 11.87
C ALA A 5 -15.95 9.38 11.12
N TRP A 6 -16.24 10.50 11.81
CA TRP A 6 -16.19 11.84 11.23
C TRP A 6 -14.79 12.23 10.74
N ILE A 7 -13.75 11.54 11.23
CA ILE A 7 -12.35 11.77 10.90
C ILE A 7 -11.80 10.51 10.24
N GLU A 8 -11.20 10.65 9.06
CA GLU A 8 -10.52 9.57 8.38
C GLU A 8 -9.28 9.10 9.17
N GLN A 9 -9.23 7.82 9.51
CA GLN A 9 -8.12 7.23 10.25
C GLN A 9 -7.11 6.50 9.35
N ARG A 10 -7.50 6.19 8.10
CA ARG A 10 -6.65 5.47 7.16
C ARG A 10 -5.55 6.38 6.62
N GLY A 11 -4.30 6.00 6.86
CA GLY A 11 -3.11 6.68 6.34
C GLY A 11 -2.69 6.13 4.97
N ILE A 12 -1.49 5.55 4.93
CA ILE A 12 -0.87 5.03 3.71
C ILE A 12 -1.19 3.57 3.39
N GLN A 13 -1.99 2.89 4.22
CA GLN A 13 -2.40 1.50 3.98
C GLN A 13 -3.31 1.42 2.75
N ALA A 14 -3.28 0.25 2.09
CA ALA A 14 -4.17 -0.02 0.97
C ALA A 14 -5.64 0.03 1.42
N VAL A 15 -6.50 0.63 0.58
CA VAL A 15 -7.95 0.62 0.79
C VAL A 15 -8.48 -0.76 0.36
N PRO A 16 -9.07 -1.54 1.29
CA PRO A 16 -9.64 -2.84 0.97
C PRO A 16 -10.79 -2.71 -0.06
N PRO A 17 -11.07 -3.73 -0.86
CA PRO A 17 -12.11 -3.68 -1.88
C PRO A 17 -13.51 -3.36 -1.36
N ASP A 18 -13.84 -3.81 -0.15
CA ASP A 18 -15.12 -3.59 0.52
C ASP A 18 -15.32 -2.17 1.06
N GLU A 19 -14.24 -1.44 1.34
CA GLU A 19 -14.28 -0.03 1.72
C GLU A 19 -14.28 0.92 0.51
N ARG A 20 -14.06 0.39 -0.70
CA ARG A 20 -14.02 1.20 -1.92
C ARG A 20 -15.43 1.59 -2.33
N HIS A 21 -15.60 2.86 -2.63
CA HIS A 21 -16.91 3.44 -2.89
C HIS A 21 -16.83 4.60 -3.89
N GLY A 22 -17.97 5.06 -4.34
CA GLY A 22 -18.06 6.16 -5.29
C GLY A 22 -18.10 5.69 -6.75
N ARG A 23 -18.02 6.64 -7.66
CA ARG A 23 -17.99 6.41 -9.12
C ARG A 23 -16.94 7.31 -9.75
N ALA A 24 -16.36 6.89 -10.87
CA ALA A 24 -15.34 7.66 -11.59
C ALA A 24 -15.81 9.11 -11.90
N ARG A 25 -17.10 9.32 -12.18
CA ARG A 25 -17.69 10.65 -12.43
C ARG A 25 -17.57 11.61 -11.22
N SER A 26 -17.44 11.12 -10.00
CA SER A 26 -17.28 11.98 -8.82
C SER A 26 -15.92 12.71 -8.82
N LEU A 27 -14.93 12.17 -9.52
CA LEU A 27 -13.63 12.83 -9.69
C LEU A 27 -13.73 14.12 -10.52
N PHE A 28 -14.75 14.24 -11.42
CA PHE A 28 -14.97 15.48 -12.14
C PHE A 28 -15.12 16.68 -11.20
N ALA A 29 -15.97 16.57 -10.19
CA ALA A 29 -16.21 17.67 -9.27
C ALA A 29 -14.96 18.02 -8.43
N VAL A 30 -14.17 17.03 -8.04
CA VAL A 30 -12.91 17.20 -7.30
C VAL A 30 -11.94 18.04 -8.14
N TRP A 31 -11.68 17.59 -9.35
CA TRP A 31 -10.72 18.24 -10.23
C TRP A 31 -11.22 19.55 -10.81
N PHE A 32 -12.56 19.70 -10.97
CA PHE A 32 -13.17 20.92 -11.44
C PHE A 32 -13.04 22.06 -10.42
N ALA A 33 -13.40 21.81 -9.16
CA ALA A 33 -13.34 22.83 -8.11
C ALA A 33 -11.90 23.28 -7.82
N ALA A 34 -10.98 22.33 -7.73
CA ALA A 34 -9.56 22.61 -7.51
C ALA A 34 -8.89 23.40 -8.65
N ASN A 35 -9.47 23.41 -9.85
CA ASN A 35 -8.95 24.14 -10.99
C ASN A 35 -9.77 25.38 -11.39
N LEU A 36 -10.70 25.81 -10.51
CA LEU A 36 -11.41 27.09 -10.63
C LEU A 36 -10.65 28.28 -10.00
N GLY A 37 -9.41 28.09 -9.63
CA GLY A 37 -8.59 29.10 -9.00
C GLY A 37 -8.14 30.21 -9.95
N ILE A 38 -7.88 31.39 -9.39
CA ILE A 38 -7.44 32.59 -10.14
C ILE A 38 -6.11 32.38 -10.87
N LEU A 39 -5.32 31.37 -10.49
CA LEU A 39 -4.06 31.03 -11.16
C LEU A 39 -4.22 30.75 -12.65
N GLY A 40 -5.36 30.20 -13.07
CA GLY A 40 -5.67 30.05 -14.48
C GLY A 40 -5.67 31.38 -15.23
N VAL A 41 -6.18 32.43 -14.63
CA VAL A 41 -6.18 33.79 -15.19
C VAL A 41 -4.75 34.34 -15.26
N VAL A 42 -3.92 34.09 -14.27
CA VAL A 42 -2.50 34.49 -14.25
C VAL A 42 -1.72 33.80 -15.39
N PHE A 43 -1.93 32.51 -15.59
CA PHE A 43 -1.30 31.78 -16.72
C PHE A 43 -1.72 32.37 -18.07
N GLY A 44 -2.98 32.79 -18.23
CA GLY A 44 -3.46 33.46 -19.42
C GLY A 44 -2.74 34.80 -19.68
N ALA A 45 -2.51 35.57 -18.60
CA ALA A 45 -1.75 36.83 -18.68
C ALA A 45 -0.27 36.60 -19.08
N ILE A 46 0.33 35.48 -18.61
CA ILE A 46 1.68 35.07 -19.04
C ILE A 46 1.72 34.78 -20.55
N LEU A 47 0.72 34.04 -21.08
CA LEU A 47 0.64 33.78 -22.52
C LEU A 47 0.58 35.09 -23.34
N ALA A 48 -0.18 36.07 -22.86
CA ALA A 48 -0.28 37.39 -23.48
C ALA A 48 1.06 38.18 -23.41
N ALA A 49 1.71 38.15 -22.24
CA ALA A 49 3.02 38.80 -22.02
C ALA A 49 4.13 38.18 -22.90
N MET A 50 4.04 36.89 -23.24
CA MET A 50 4.93 36.20 -24.17
C MET A 50 4.64 36.53 -25.63
N GLY A 51 3.62 37.32 -25.93
CA GLY A 51 3.29 37.78 -27.27
C GLY A 51 2.58 36.77 -28.17
N LEU A 52 1.91 35.77 -27.61
CA LEU A 52 1.06 34.85 -28.40
C LEU A 52 -0.10 35.62 -29.01
N ASP A 53 -0.48 35.30 -30.24
CA ASP A 53 -1.75 35.74 -30.78
C ASP A 53 -2.94 34.97 -30.20
N LEU A 54 -4.17 35.41 -30.48
CA LEU A 54 -5.37 34.79 -29.92
C LEU A 54 -5.49 33.30 -30.28
N VAL A 55 -5.20 32.94 -31.54
CA VAL A 55 -5.32 31.57 -32.01
C VAL A 55 -4.28 30.68 -31.31
N GLN A 56 -3.04 31.16 -31.23
CA GLN A 56 -1.96 30.49 -30.52
C GLN A 56 -2.29 30.34 -29.03
N ALA A 57 -2.82 31.36 -28.38
CA ALA A 57 -3.23 31.30 -26.98
C ALA A 57 -4.36 30.29 -26.75
N LEU A 58 -5.39 30.26 -27.61
CA LEU A 58 -6.49 29.29 -27.54
C LEU A 58 -6.00 27.85 -27.70
N VAL A 59 -5.17 27.62 -28.74
CA VAL A 59 -4.61 26.28 -29.00
C VAL A 59 -3.69 25.84 -27.89
N THR A 60 -2.82 26.74 -27.41
CA THR A 60 -1.91 26.43 -26.29
C THR A 60 -2.67 26.14 -25.01
N ALA A 61 -3.66 26.95 -24.65
CA ALA A 61 -4.51 26.71 -23.49
C ALA A 61 -5.20 25.34 -23.55
N ALA A 62 -5.86 25.02 -24.67
CA ALA A 62 -6.56 23.77 -24.83
C ALA A 62 -5.62 22.55 -24.87
N ALA A 63 -4.54 22.62 -25.65
CA ALA A 63 -3.61 21.51 -25.82
C ALA A 63 -2.79 21.21 -24.56
N ALA A 64 -2.15 22.24 -23.97
CA ALA A 64 -1.27 22.05 -22.82
C ALA A 64 -2.04 21.57 -21.60
N THR A 65 -3.23 22.14 -21.30
CA THR A 65 -4.05 21.69 -20.19
C THR A 65 -4.58 20.27 -20.42
N THR A 66 -5.09 19.96 -21.62
CA THR A 66 -5.61 18.63 -21.92
C THR A 66 -4.52 17.56 -21.80
N VAL A 67 -3.36 17.79 -22.42
CA VAL A 67 -2.25 16.82 -22.41
C VAL A 67 -1.69 16.61 -20.99
N SER A 68 -1.48 17.69 -20.24
CA SER A 68 -0.95 17.60 -18.88
C SER A 68 -1.95 16.93 -17.92
N PHE A 69 -3.24 17.23 -18.01
CA PHE A 69 -4.25 16.56 -17.18
C PHE A 69 -4.62 15.14 -17.67
N LEU A 70 -4.35 14.79 -18.92
CA LEU A 70 -4.42 13.40 -19.37
C LEU A 70 -3.40 12.54 -18.64
N LEU A 71 -2.22 13.09 -18.35
CA LEU A 71 -1.20 12.44 -17.53
C LEU A 71 -1.71 12.20 -16.09
N VAL A 72 -2.35 13.21 -15.48
CA VAL A 72 -2.98 13.11 -14.15
C VAL A 72 -4.04 12.01 -14.15
N GLY A 73 -4.91 11.97 -15.18
CA GLY A 73 -5.90 10.93 -15.36
C GLY A 73 -5.30 9.54 -15.48
N ALA A 74 -4.23 9.40 -16.25
CA ALA A 74 -3.53 8.12 -16.42
C ALA A 74 -2.92 7.60 -15.10
N VAL A 75 -2.28 8.48 -14.32
CA VAL A 75 -1.69 8.12 -13.03
C VAL A 75 -2.78 7.87 -11.97
N SER A 76 -3.94 8.52 -12.06
CA SER A 76 -5.10 8.23 -11.18
C SER A 76 -5.54 6.75 -11.26
N VAL A 77 -5.38 6.10 -12.41
CA VAL A 77 -5.69 4.67 -12.56
C VAL A 77 -4.82 3.79 -11.66
N ALA A 78 -3.58 4.21 -11.35
CA ALA A 78 -2.72 3.49 -10.41
C ALA A 78 -3.32 3.48 -9.00
N GLY A 79 -3.81 4.63 -8.53
CA GLY A 79 -4.50 4.75 -7.24
C GLY A 79 -5.74 3.87 -7.15
N GLN A 80 -6.60 3.91 -8.17
CA GLN A 80 -7.78 3.05 -8.25
C GLN A 80 -7.40 1.56 -8.18
N ARG A 81 -6.40 1.12 -8.95
CA ARG A 81 -6.02 -0.29 -9.00
C ARG A 81 -5.40 -0.80 -7.70
N ALA A 82 -4.49 -0.05 -7.11
CA ALA A 82 -3.77 -0.47 -5.93
C ALA A 82 -4.44 -0.06 -4.60
N GLY A 83 -5.31 0.96 -4.61
CA GLY A 83 -5.93 1.49 -3.39
C GLY A 83 -4.96 2.22 -2.47
N MET A 84 -3.82 2.67 -2.99
CA MET A 84 -2.73 3.27 -2.21
C MET A 84 -2.44 4.71 -2.65
N PRO A 85 -1.88 5.55 -1.74
CA PRO A 85 -1.44 6.90 -2.10
C PRO A 85 -0.28 6.90 -3.11
N ALA A 86 -0.15 8.02 -3.84
CA ALA A 86 0.78 8.20 -4.94
C ALA A 86 2.23 7.81 -4.61
N LEU A 87 2.79 8.39 -3.55
CA LEU A 87 4.19 8.19 -3.19
C LEU A 87 4.46 6.90 -2.39
N VAL A 88 3.42 6.14 -2.08
CA VAL A 88 3.53 4.75 -1.62
C VAL A 88 3.57 3.81 -2.82
N LEU A 89 2.78 4.06 -3.86
CA LEU A 89 2.77 3.26 -5.10
C LEU A 89 4.15 3.18 -5.74
N SER A 90 4.86 4.30 -5.80
CA SER A 90 6.20 4.36 -6.41
C SER A 90 7.29 3.60 -5.65
N ARG A 91 7.02 3.14 -4.41
CA ARG A 91 7.92 2.22 -3.69
C ARG A 91 8.12 0.91 -4.45
N ARG A 92 7.10 0.43 -5.16
CA ARG A 92 7.22 -0.77 -5.99
C ARG A 92 8.24 -0.59 -7.12
N ALA A 93 8.24 0.59 -7.72
CA ALA A 93 9.09 0.90 -8.87
C ALA A 93 10.53 1.28 -8.49
N MET A 94 10.74 1.90 -7.31
CA MET A 94 12.04 2.46 -6.91
C MET A 94 12.61 1.84 -5.63
N GLY A 95 11.85 0.96 -4.94
CA GLY A 95 12.20 0.42 -3.63
C GLY A 95 11.86 1.38 -2.48
N ARG A 96 11.83 0.85 -1.24
CA ARG A 96 11.43 1.65 -0.06
C ARG A 96 12.36 2.84 0.19
N THR A 97 13.66 2.61 0.16
CA THR A 97 14.67 3.64 0.41
C THR A 97 14.89 4.52 -0.82
N GLY A 98 14.93 3.92 -2.04
CA GLY A 98 15.07 4.67 -3.28
C GLY A 98 13.94 5.67 -3.51
N ASN A 99 12.74 5.34 -3.07
CA ASN A 99 11.56 6.21 -3.17
C ASN A 99 11.62 7.47 -2.27
N LEU A 100 12.45 7.51 -1.24
CA LEU A 100 12.51 8.65 -0.31
C LEU A 100 12.86 9.95 -1.01
N VAL A 101 13.72 9.92 -2.02
CA VAL A 101 14.07 11.12 -2.81
C VAL A 101 12.85 11.66 -3.55
N ALA A 102 12.13 10.80 -4.27
CA ALA A 102 10.91 11.20 -4.98
C ALA A 102 9.81 11.68 -4.02
N ALA A 103 9.68 11.03 -2.86
CA ALA A 103 8.72 11.44 -1.83
C ALA A 103 9.08 12.79 -1.20
N ALA A 104 10.37 13.08 -0.97
CA ALA A 104 10.82 14.37 -0.45
C ALA A 104 10.54 15.49 -1.46
N VAL A 105 10.87 15.29 -2.75
CA VAL A 105 10.56 16.24 -3.81
C VAL A 105 9.05 16.45 -3.93
N GLY A 106 8.27 15.37 -3.90
CA GLY A 106 6.81 15.44 -3.93
C GLY A 106 6.23 16.21 -2.74
N TRP A 107 6.77 16.03 -1.53
CA TRP A 107 6.34 16.78 -0.35
C TRP A 107 6.65 18.27 -0.45
N VAL A 108 7.86 18.64 -0.85
CA VAL A 108 8.25 20.04 -1.08
C VAL A 108 7.35 20.67 -2.14
N SER A 109 7.02 19.95 -3.21
CA SER A 109 6.12 20.43 -4.26
C SER A 109 4.73 20.76 -3.70
N VAL A 110 4.16 19.83 -2.94
CA VAL A 110 2.80 19.98 -2.39
C VAL A 110 2.74 21.11 -1.37
N LEU A 111 3.73 21.19 -0.47
CA LEU A 111 3.87 22.31 0.48
C LEU A 111 3.99 23.66 -0.22
N GLY A 112 4.80 23.73 -1.26
CA GLY A 112 4.96 24.97 -2.01
C GLY A 112 3.64 25.42 -2.65
N TRP A 113 2.88 24.52 -3.22
CA TRP A 113 1.55 24.80 -3.74
C TRP A 113 0.59 25.24 -2.64
N GLU A 114 0.61 24.61 -1.47
CA GLU A 114 -0.22 24.99 -0.34
C GLU A 114 0.09 26.39 0.17
N VAL A 115 1.37 26.77 0.22
CA VAL A 115 1.79 28.14 0.54
C VAL A 115 1.24 29.14 -0.48
N VAL A 116 1.46 28.88 -1.77
CA VAL A 116 1.05 29.76 -2.87
C VAL A 116 -0.47 29.97 -2.87
N THR A 117 -1.24 28.91 -2.82
CA THR A 117 -2.71 28.96 -2.86
C THR A 117 -3.28 29.62 -1.60
N SER A 118 -2.68 29.38 -0.43
CA SER A 118 -3.08 30.04 0.80
C SER A 118 -2.81 31.55 0.78
N VAL A 119 -1.65 31.97 0.26
CA VAL A 119 -1.29 33.39 0.13
C VAL A 119 -2.19 34.12 -0.87
N ILE A 120 -2.39 33.55 -2.07
CA ILE A 120 -3.27 34.14 -3.08
C ILE A 120 -4.72 34.21 -2.58
N GLY A 121 -5.19 33.15 -1.91
CA GLY A 121 -6.52 33.15 -1.28
C GLY A 121 -6.65 34.19 -0.19
N ALA A 122 -5.60 34.42 0.62
CA ALA A 122 -5.55 35.45 1.63
C ALA A 122 -5.63 36.86 1.01
N TRP A 123 -4.88 37.14 -0.06
CA TRP A 123 -4.99 38.41 -0.79
C TRP A 123 -6.39 38.63 -1.34
N ALA A 124 -7.05 37.59 -1.85
CA ALA A 124 -8.44 37.69 -2.30
C ALA A 124 -9.40 38.02 -1.14
N LEU A 125 -9.21 37.42 0.04
CA LEU A 125 -9.99 37.75 1.23
C LEU A 125 -9.75 39.19 1.72
N VAL A 126 -8.50 39.66 1.72
CA VAL A 126 -8.14 41.05 2.07
C VAL A 126 -8.80 42.03 1.11
N ALA A 127 -8.72 41.78 -0.20
CA ALA A 127 -9.34 42.58 -1.24
C ALA A 127 -10.88 42.60 -1.09
N ALA A 128 -11.50 41.45 -0.77
CA ALA A 128 -12.94 41.37 -0.51
C ALA A 128 -13.34 42.17 0.76
N ALA A 129 -12.56 42.04 1.84
CA ALA A 129 -12.77 42.78 3.07
C ALA A 129 -12.64 44.32 2.88
N HIS A 130 -11.66 44.73 2.07
CA HIS A 130 -11.55 46.14 1.68
C HIS A 130 -12.77 46.60 0.88
N ALA A 131 -13.20 45.82 -0.11
CA ALA A 131 -14.32 46.18 -0.97
C ALA A 131 -15.68 46.31 -0.20
N VAL A 132 -15.87 45.48 0.87
CA VAL A 132 -17.14 45.42 1.60
C VAL A 132 -17.12 46.29 2.87
N PHE A 133 -16.01 46.31 3.60
CA PHE A 133 -15.89 46.86 4.93
C PHE A 133 -14.89 48.04 5.03
N ASP A 134 -14.29 48.44 3.91
CA ASP A 134 -13.23 49.47 3.85
C ASP A 134 -12.02 49.17 4.77
N VAL A 135 -11.73 47.89 5.00
CA VAL A 135 -10.63 47.44 5.85
C VAL A 135 -9.32 47.74 5.12
N GLN A 136 -8.44 48.53 5.75
CA GLN A 136 -7.13 48.81 5.17
C GLN A 136 -6.20 47.62 5.29
N ALA A 137 -5.49 47.31 4.20
CA ALA A 137 -4.45 46.25 4.19
C ALA A 137 -3.33 46.58 5.20
N GLY A 138 -2.86 45.58 5.92
CA GLY A 138 -1.78 45.68 6.89
C GLY A 138 -1.43 44.33 7.50
N ALA A 139 -0.27 44.24 8.12
CA ALA A 139 0.30 42.97 8.57
C ALA A 139 -0.66 42.10 9.43
N VAL A 140 -1.52 42.74 10.25
CA VAL A 140 -2.50 42.01 11.07
C VAL A 140 -3.65 41.44 10.22
N VAL A 141 -4.14 42.24 9.27
CA VAL A 141 -5.22 41.83 8.35
C VAL A 141 -4.73 40.74 7.44
N ASP A 142 -3.54 40.88 6.89
CA ASP A 142 -2.87 39.88 6.02
C ASP A 142 -2.65 38.56 6.76
N ALA A 143 -2.10 38.62 7.99
CA ALA A 143 -1.90 37.44 8.81
C ALA A 143 -3.24 36.79 9.22
N SER A 144 -4.29 37.57 9.50
CA SER A 144 -5.62 37.06 9.82
C SER A 144 -6.25 36.33 8.63
N ALA A 145 -6.19 36.92 7.45
CA ALA A 145 -6.69 36.31 6.20
C ALA A 145 -5.95 35.01 5.87
N LEU A 146 -4.62 35.02 6.01
CA LEU A 146 -3.82 33.80 5.85
C LEU A 146 -4.21 32.73 6.89
N GLY A 147 -4.40 33.12 8.14
CA GLY A 147 -4.86 32.22 9.20
C GLY A 147 -6.23 31.59 8.91
N VAL A 148 -7.15 32.34 8.31
CA VAL A 148 -8.46 31.82 7.86
C VAL A 148 -8.27 30.78 6.75
N MET A 149 -7.47 31.06 5.74
CA MET A 149 -7.20 30.13 4.64
C MET A 149 -6.58 28.82 5.13
N ILE A 150 -5.51 28.92 5.92
CA ILE A 150 -4.81 27.75 6.46
C ILE A 150 -5.74 26.99 7.43
N GLY A 151 -6.44 27.69 8.32
CA GLY A 151 -7.36 27.04 9.28
C GLY A 151 -8.47 26.25 8.59
N ALA A 152 -9.06 26.80 7.53
CA ALA A 152 -10.08 26.12 6.75
C ALA A 152 -9.52 24.88 6.04
N SER A 153 -8.33 24.97 5.41
CA SER A 153 -7.65 23.87 4.76
C SER A 153 -7.29 22.76 5.77
N LEU A 154 -6.74 23.12 6.93
CA LEU A 154 -6.42 22.18 8.01
C LEU A 154 -7.64 21.42 8.53
N VAL A 155 -8.77 22.09 8.71
CA VAL A 155 -10.04 21.45 9.15
C VAL A 155 -10.45 20.38 8.13
N LEU A 156 -10.47 20.71 6.85
CA LEU A 156 -10.81 19.75 5.78
C LEU A 156 -9.78 18.61 5.70
N GLY A 157 -8.50 18.93 5.78
CA GLY A 157 -7.41 17.96 5.80
C GLY A 157 -7.49 16.99 6.98
N VAL A 158 -7.82 17.45 8.18
CA VAL A 158 -8.01 16.60 9.38
C VAL A 158 -9.23 15.68 9.22
N LEU A 159 -10.35 16.21 8.75
CA LEU A 159 -11.58 15.43 8.50
C LEU A 159 -11.33 14.35 7.42
N GLY A 160 -10.55 14.66 6.39
CA GLY A 160 -10.06 13.72 5.39
C GLY A 160 -10.94 13.54 4.18
N HIS A 161 -10.69 12.47 3.42
CA HIS A 161 -11.19 12.24 2.06
C HIS A 161 -12.70 12.48 1.89
N GLY A 162 -13.53 11.95 2.79
CA GLY A 162 -14.98 12.08 2.67
C GLY A 162 -15.50 13.52 2.85
N ALA A 163 -14.85 14.34 3.70
CA ALA A 163 -15.20 15.74 3.88
C ALA A 163 -14.75 16.57 2.67
N ILE A 164 -13.54 16.32 2.19
CA ILE A 164 -12.97 16.94 0.99
C ILE A 164 -13.88 16.71 -0.22
N LEU A 165 -14.30 15.48 -0.48
CA LEU A 165 -15.20 15.18 -1.61
C LEU A 165 -16.53 15.92 -1.54
N ARG A 166 -17.08 16.12 -0.32
CA ARG A 166 -18.32 16.88 -0.13
C ARG A 166 -18.09 18.36 -0.39
N PHE A 167 -17.03 18.92 0.17
CA PHE A 167 -16.64 20.32 -0.04
C PHE A 167 -16.38 20.58 -1.53
N GLN A 168 -15.55 19.75 -2.19
CA GLN A 168 -15.24 19.90 -3.61
C GLN A 168 -16.48 19.85 -4.50
N ARG A 169 -17.48 19.02 -4.16
CA ARG A 169 -18.75 18.98 -4.91
C ARG A 169 -19.55 20.26 -4.75
N LEU A 170 -19.64 20.80 -3.53
CA LEU A 170 -20.33 22.07 -3.27
C LEU A 170 -19.58 23.24 -3.93
N ALA A 171 -18.26 23.26 -3.82
CA ALA A 171 -17.39 24.24 -4.46
C ALA A 171 -17.51 24.20 -6.00
N ALA A 172 -17.52 23.02 -6.61
CA ALA A 172 -17.69 22.89 -8.06
C ALA A 172 -19.02 23.48 -8.54
N ILE A 173 -20.11 23.27 -7.81
CA ILE A 173 -21.41 23.85 -8.15
C ILE A 173 -21.43 25.34 -7.87
N GLY A 174 -21.12 25.77 -6.64
CA GLY A 174 -21.23 27.16 -6.19
C GLY A 174 -20.27 28.08 -6.94
N PHE A 175 -18.99 27.76 -6.94
CA PHE A 175 -17.98 28.58 -7.61
C PHE A 175 -18.06 28.44 -9.13
N GLY A 176 -18.44 27.27 -9.65
CA GLY A 176 -18.68 27.09 -11.07
C GLY A 176 -19.80 27.98 -11.61
N LEU A 177 -20.96 28.01 -10.94
CA LEU A 177 -22.07 28.88 -11.32
C LEU A 177 -21.68 30.35 -11.23
N LEU A 178 -20.96 30.76 -10.17
CA LEU A 178 -20.54 32.11 -9.97
C LEU A 178 -19.49 32.53 -11.02
N THR A 179 -18.55 31.63 -11.37
CA THR A 179 -17.59 31.86 -12.46
C THR A 179 -18.32 32.09 -13.79
N VAL A 180 -19.33 31.25 -14.11
CA VAL A 180 -20.13 31.43 -15.33
C VAL A 180 -20.88 32.76 -15.33
N ALA A 181 -21.35 33.24 -14.17
CA ALA A 181 -22.02 34.55 -14.06
C ALA A 181 -21.04 35.74 -14.20
N VAL A 182 -19.81 35.61 -13.67
CA VAL A 182 -18.77 36.65 -13.71
C VAL A 182 -18.10 36.75 -15.07
N LEU A 183 -17.93 35.63 -15.74
CA LEU A 183 -17.18 35.51 -17.01
C LEU A 183 -17.67 36.50 -18.11
N PRO A 184 -18.97 36.64 -18.41
CA PRO A 184 -19.45 37.58 -19.40
C PRO A 184 -19.10 39.04 -19.06
N VAL A 185 -19.16 39.42 -17.77
CA VAL A 185 -18.83 40.76 -17.32
C VAL A 185 -17.35 41.06 -17.50
N LEU A 186 -16.48 40.10 -17.23
CA LEU A 186 -15.05 40.17 -17.53
C LEU A 186 -14.79 40.36 -19.03
N LEU A 187 -15.51 39.65 -19.87
CA LEU A 187 -15.33 39.68 -21.33
C LEU A 187 -15.79 40.99 -21.99
N VAL A 188 -16.76 41.73 -21.43
CA VAL A 188 -17.17 43.07 -21.91
C VAL A 188 -15.99 44.06 -21.89
N HIS A 189 -15.00 43.85 -21.06
CA HIS A 189 -13.85 44.71 -20.89
C HIS A 189 -12.69 44.39 -21.86
N VAL A 190 -12.86 43.42 -22.78
CA VAL A 190 -11.82 43.01 -23.75
C VAL A 190 -11.65 44.08 -24.85
N ASP A 191 -10.41 44.45 -25.17
CA ASP A 191 -10.08 45.29 -26.27
C ASP A 191 -9.85 44.48 -27.57
N VAL A 192 -10.92 44.36 -28.37
CA VAL A 192 -10.91 43.60 -29.62
C VAL A 192 -9.93 44.16 -30.62
N GLY A 193 -9.67 45.48 -30.62
CA GLY A 193 -8.71 46.14 -31.52
C GLY A 193 -7.26 45.67 -31.31
N ARG A 194 -6.88 45.50 -30.05
CA ARG A 194 -5.56 44.93 -29.69
C ARG A 194 -5.40 43.46 -30.08
N LEU A 195 -6.47 42.65 -29.94
CA LEU A 195 -6.44 41.25 -30.35
C LEU A 195 -6.19 41.12 -31.88
N ALA A 196 -6.79 42.02 -32.68
CA ALA A 196 -6.65 42.00 -34.14
C ALA A 196 -5.27 42.49 -34.62
N ALA A 197 -4.58 43.32 -33.82
CA ALA A 197 -3.26 43.88 -34.16
C ALA A 197 -2.07 42.95 -33.78
N GLY A 198 -2.33 41.81 -33.13
CA GLY A 198 -1.30 40.85 -32.71
C GLY A 198 -0.63 40.13 -33.88
N HIS A 199 0.70 40.07 -33.86
CA HIS A 199 1.46 39.21 -34.77
C HIS A 199 1.72 37.86 -34.15
N PRO A 200 1.69 36.75 -34.96
CA PRO A 200 1.93 35.41 -34.41
C PRO A 200 3.34 35.31 -33.82
N ALA A 201 3.43 34.82 -32.61
CA ALA A 201 4.69 34.45 -31.97
C ALA A 201 5.38 33.29 -32.71
N SER A 202 6.68 33.13 -32.53
CA SER A 202 7.40 31.99 -33.08
C SER A 202 6.87 30.67 -32.51
N LEU A 203 6.95 29.59 -33.30
CA LEU A 203 6.59 28.27 -32.82
C LEU A 203 7.34 27.91 -31.53
N ARG A 204 8.59 28.33 -31.41
CA ARG A 204 9.40 28.16 -30.19
C ARG A 204 8.71 28.82 -28.99
N THR A 205 8.29 30.07 -29.12
CA THR A 205 7.57 30.79 -28.04
C THR A 205 6.27 30.09 -27.64
N VAL A 206 5.50 29.60 -28.61
CA VAL A 206 4.28 28.85 -28.37
C VAL A 206 4.54 27.55 -27.57
N LEU A 207 5.61 26.82 -27.92
CA LEU A 207 6.01 25.62 -27.22
C LEU A 207 6.50 25.88 -25.80
N VAL A 208 7.27 26.95 -25.59
CA VAL A 208 7.71 27.40 -24.25
C VAL A 208 6.48 27.75 -23.38
N ALA A 209 5.57 28.53 -23.91
CA ALA A 209 4.34 28.93 -23.27
C ALA A 209 3.49 27.70 -22.87
N GLY A 210 3.37 26.72 -23.77
CA GLY A 210 2.70 25.43 -23.52
C GLY A 210 3.37 24.62 -22.43
N GLY A 211 4.69 24.63 -22.33
CA GLY A 211 5.44 23.96 -21.27
C GLY A 211 5.27 24.58 -19.90
N ILE A 212 5.35 25.92 -19.82
CA ILE A 212 5.08 26.65 -18.56
C ILE A 212 3.66 26.33 -18.09
N LEU A 213 2.68 26.36 -18.97
CA LEU A 213 1.31 26.06 -18.65
C LEU A 213 1.13 24.59 -18.20
N ALA A 214 1.75 23.64 -18.90
CA ALA A 214 1.70 22.22 -18.52
C ALA A 214 2.38 21.96 -17.18
N ALA A 215 3.52 22.61 -16.91
CA ALA A 215 4.23 22.50 -15.64
C ALA A 215 3.40 23.04 -14.47
N GLY A 216 2.81 24.22 -14.65
CA GLY A 216 1.99 24.89 -13.63
C GLY A 216 0.59 24.28 -13.46
N THR A 217 0.17 23.38 -14.35
CA THR A 217 -1.14 22.72 -14.29
C THR A 217 -0.97 21.21 -14.05
N GLY A 218 -1.25 20.35 -15.03
CA GLY A 218 -1.35 18.91 -14.83
C GLY A 218 -0.07 18.26 -14.28
N ILE A 219 1.15 18.69 -14.68
CA ILE A 219 2.38 18.06 -14.18
C ILE A 219 2.53 18.26 -12.67
N SER A 220 2.15 19.40 -12.14
CA SER A 220 2.20 19.71 -10.71
C SER A 220 1.22 18.86 -9.88
N TRP A 221 0.15 18.34 -10.50
CA TRP A 221 -0.88 17.54 -9.84
C TRP A 221 -0.64 16.04 -9.92
N VAL A 222 0.33 15.58 -10.70
CA VAL A 222 0.48 14.17 -11.03
C VAL A 222 0.78 13.29 -9.81
N ASN A 223 1.53 13.81 -8.84
CA ASN A 223 1.89 13.11 -7.62
C ASN A 223 0.80 13.08 -6.52
N LEU A 224 -0.33 13.78 -6.74
CA LEU A 224 -1.50 13.74 -5.86
C LEU A 224 -2.63 12.89 -6.46
N ALA A 225 -2.60 12.64 -7.74
CA ALA A 225 -3.70 12.03 -8.49
C ALA A 225 -4.20 10.68 -7.93
N PRO A 226 -3.35 9.73 -7.52
CA PRO A 226 -3.75 8.48 -6.88
C PRO A 226 -4.47 8.65 -5.54
N ASP A 227 -4.18 9.72 -4.78
CA ASP A 227 -4.71 9.92 -3.44
C ASP A 227 -6.23 10.09 -3.43
N TYR A 228 -6.79 10.64 -4.50
CA TYR A 228 -8.24 10.89 -4.67
C TYR A 228 -8.96 9.76 -5.40
N SER A 229 -8.24 8.91 -6.12
CA SER A 229 -8.80 7.78 -6.85
C SER A 229 -8.72 6.44 -6.10
N ARG A 230 -7.96 6.37 -5.00
CA ARG A 230 -7.68 5.12 -4.27
C ARG A 230 -8.90 4.45 -3.64
N TYR A 231 -9.98 5.22 -3.40
CA TYR A 231 -11.24 4.71 -2.87
C TYR A 231 -12.22 4.23 -3.94
N LEU A 232 -11.91 4.41 -5.23
CA LEU A 232 -12.80 3.96 -6.29
C LEU A 232 -12.88 2.43 -6.37
N PRO A 233 -14.07 1.88 -6.68
CA PRO A 233 -14.25 0.47 -6.94
C PRO A 233 -13.37 -0.03 -8.10
N LEU A 234 -12.99 -1.30 -8.05
CA LEU A 234 -12.10 -1.94 -9.04
C LEU A 234 -12.76 -2.19 -10.39
N ASP A 235 -14.08 -2.26 -10.43
CA ASP A 235 -14.90 -2.47 -11.64
C ASP A 235 -15.08 -1.19 -12.48
N GLU A 236 -14.75 -0.02 -11.93
CA GLU A 236 -14.75 1.23 -12.69
C GLU A 236 -13.73 1.18 -13.83
N ARG A 237 -14.18 1.54 -15.03
CA ARG A 237 -13.34 1.47 -16.23
C ARG A 237 -12.22 2.51 -16.20
N ALA A 238 -10.98 2.11 -16.46
CA ALA A 238 -9.82 3.01 -16.50
C ALA A 238 -10.04 4.23 -17.40
N ARG A 239 -10.66 4.05 -18.59
CA ARG A 239 -11.01 5.16 -19.50
C ARG A 239 -11.98 6.16 -18.89
N SER A 240 -12.89 5.71 -18.02
CA SER A 240 -13.82 6.61 -17.30
C SER A 240 -13.07 7.43 -16.25
N VAL A 241 -12.15 6.80 -15.51
CA VAL A 241 -11.28 7.52 -14.54
C VAL A 241 -10.47 8.58 -15.26
N VAL A 242 -9.76 8.21 -16.33
CA VAL A 242 -8.97 9.16 -17.14
C VAL A 242 -9.85 10.29 -17.68
N GLY A 243 -10.99 9.97 -18.31
CA GLY A 243 -11.86 10.96 -18.92
C GLY A 243 -12.43 11.97 -17.91
N TRP A 244 -12.93 11.51 -16.76
CA TRP A 244 -13.53 12.39 -15.76
C TRP A 244 -12.50 13.26 -15.03
N VAL A 245 -11.29 12.74 -14.77
CA VAL A 245 -10.17 13.52 -14.21
C VAL A 245 -9.73 14.60 -15.21
N THR A 246 -9.45 14.19 -16.44
CA THR A 246 -8.95 15.10 -17.48
C THR A 246 -9.96 16.20 -17.78
N SER A 247 -11.24 15.86 -18.02
CA SER A 247 -12.27 16.86 -18.34
C SER A 247 -12.57 17.76 -17.15
N GLY A 248 -12.59 17.22 -15.92
CA GLY A 248 -12.81 17.97 -14.69
C GLY A 248 -11.75 19.04 -14.49
N ALA A 249 -10.49 18.74 -14.76
CA ALA A 249 -9.40 19.69 -14.56
C ALA A 249 -9.15 20.60 -15.79
N ALA A 250 -9.06 20.03 -17.00
CA ALA A 250 -8.67 20.79 -18.19
C ALA A 250 -9.71 21.84 -18.59
N LEU A 251 -11.01 21.56 -18.44
CA LEU A 251 -12.07 22.46 -18.84
C LEU A 251 -12.02 23.80 -18.08
N PRO A 252 -12.11 23.84 -16.75
CA PRO A 252 -12.05 25.10 -16.01
C PRO A 252 -10.73 25.83 -16.22
N THR A 253 -9.61 25.10 -16.21
CA THR A 253 -8.28 25.69 -16.41
C THR A 253 -8.16 26.36 -17.78
N ALA A 254 -8.54 25.69 -18.87
CA ALA A 254 -8.48 26.26 -20.21
C ALA A 254 -9.36 27.52 -20.35
N VAL A 255 -10.57 27.50 -19.78
CA VAL A 255 -11.48 28.66 -19.77
C VAL A 255 -10.86 29.83 -19.02
N LEU A 256 -10.27 29.60 -17.84
CA LEU A 256 -9.65 30.68 -17.05
C LEU A 256 -8.37 31.21 -17.70
N VAL A 257 -7.56 30.34 -18.33
CA VAL A 257 -6.37 30.76 -19.09
C VAL A 257 -6.77 31.65 -20.27
N VAL A 258 -7.77 31.27 -21.03
CA VAL A 258 -8.29 32.11 -22.13
C VAL A 258 -8.84 33.44 -21.58
N THR A 259 -9.57 33.40 -20.47
CA THR A 259 -10.08 34.62 -19.82
C THR A 259 -8.94 35.55 -19.39
N GLY A 260 -7.88 35.03 -18.79
CA GLY A 260 -6.71 35.80 -18.39
C GLY A 260 -5.96 36.43 -19.57
N TYR A 261 -5.82 35.65 -20.67
CA TYR A 261 -5.25 36.18 -21.92
C TYR A 261 -6.07 37.37 -22.43
N LEU A 262 -7.40 37.22 -22.50
CA LEU A 262 -8.29 38.29 -22.97
C LEU A 262 -8.26 39.53 -22.05
N LEU A 263 -8.27 39.34 -20.73
CA LEU A 263 -8.20 40.43 -19.75
C LEU A 263 -6.91 41.22 -19.83
N SER A 264 -5.79 40.64 -20.23
CA SER A 264 -4.48 41.28 -20.37
C SER A 264 -4.49 42.37 -21.42
N THR A 265 -5.47 42.41 -22.33
CA THR A 265 -5.65 43.48 -23.29
C THR A 265 -6.00 44.84 -22.63
N LYS A 266 -6.61 44.79 -21.44
CA LYS A 266 -7.00 46.00 -20.67
C LYS A 266 -6.31 46.14 -19.33
N VAL A 267 -6.09 45.05 -18.61
CA VAL A 267 -5.42 45.04 -17.31
C VAL A 267 -3.92 44.84 -17.53
N HIS A 268 -3.22 45.98 -17.62
CA HIS A 268 -1.77 45.97 -17.89
C HIS A 268 -0.99 45.53 -16.67
N GLY A 269 0.09 44.80 -16.89
CA GLY A 269 0.97 44.32 -15.82
C GLY A 269 0.44 43.16 -14.99
N LEU A 270 -0.68 42.51 -15.40
CA LEU A 270 -1.26 41.38 -14.68
C LEU A 270 -0.25 40.21 -14.57
N ALA A 271 0.57 39.96 -15.58
CA ALA A 271 1.61 38.93 -15.58
C ALA A 271 2.78 39.25 -14.62
N THR A 272 2.97 40.52 -14.22
CA THR A 272 4.10 40.93 -13.36
C THR A 272 3.65 41.49 -12.03
N ALA A 273 2.33 41.47 -11.74
CA ALA A 273 1.79 41.97 -10.50
C ALA A 273 2.30 41.17 -9.30
N LEU A 274 2.62 41.84 -8.20
CA LEU A 274 2.96 41.23 -6.91
C LEU A 274 1.76 40.45 -6.34
N ASP A 275 0.59 41.07 -6.44
CA ASP A 275 -0.72 40.51 -6.16
C ASP A 275 -1.53 40.44 -7.46
N PRO A 276 -1.80 39.27 -8.03
CA PRO A 276 -2.58 39.17 -9.25
C PRO A 276 -4.09 39.41 -9.03
N VAL A 277 -4.57 39.38 -7.79
CA VAL A 277 -5.99 39.45 -7.45
C VAL A 277 -6.49 40.90 -7.43
N GLY A 278 -5.73 41.79 -6.82
CA GLY A 278 -6.10 43.19 -6.65
C GLY A 278 -6.42 43.92 -7.97
N PRO A 279 -5.53 43.87 -8.99
CA PRO A 279 -5.78 44.49 -10.28
C PRO A 279 -7.02 44.00 -11.01
N ILE A 280 -7.32 42.69 -10.93
CA ILE A 280 -8.54 42.10 -11.51
C ILE A 280 -9.79 42.58 -10.77
N GLY A 281 -9.76 42.56 -9.42
CA GLY A 281 -10.85 43.06 -8.58
C GLY A 281 -11.16 44.51 -8.84
N ALA A 282 -10.12 45.35 -8.99
CA ALA A 282 -10.26 46.78 -9.29
C ALA A 282 -10.77 47.09 -10.71
N ALA A 283 -10.55 46.19 -11.66
CA ALA A 283 -11.07 46.32 -13.01
C ALA A 283 -12.55 45.98 -13.17
N LEU A 284 -13.15 45.38 -12.14
CA LEU A 284 -14.54 44.94 -12.13
C LEU A 284 -15.47 45.99 -11.48
N PRO A 285 -16.75 46.11 -11.95
CA PRO A 285 -17.77 46.88 -11.23
C PRO A 285 -17.92 46.40 -9.80
N ALA A 286 -18.11 47.32 -8.85
CA ALA A 286 -18.15 47.01 -7.41
C ALA A 286 -19.12 45.88 -7.02
N TRP A 287 -20.28 45.78 -7.68
CA TRP A 287 -21.30 44.77 -7.39
C TRP A 287 -20.87 43.33 -7.76
N ILE A 288 -19.88 43.17 -8.66
CA ILE A 288 -19.38 41.85 -9.07
C ILE A 288 -17.97 41.58 -8.55
N SER A 289 -17.23 42.63 -8.16
CA SER A 289 -15.88 42.51 -7.60
C SER A 289 -15.87 41.59 -6.37
N THR A 290 -16.77 41.85 -5.40
CA THR A 290 -16.86 41.00 -4.18
C THR A 290 -17.20 39.54 -4.47
N PRO A 291 -18.24 39.21 -5.24
CA PRO A 291 -18.48 37.80 -5.65
C PRO A 291 -17.27 37.15 -6.35
N PHE A 292 -16.61 37.88 -7.24
CA PHE A 292 -15.39 37.40 -7.93
C PHE A 292 -14.28 37.07 -6.95
N LEU A 293 -13.99 37.97 -5.99
CA LEU A 293 -12.95 37.78 -4.98
C LEU A 293 -13.23 36.59 -4.06
N LEU A 294 -14.52 36.39 -3.71
CA LEU A 294 -14.94 35.21 -2.94
C LEU A 294 -14.78 33.91 -3.73
N VAL A 295 -15.04 33.92 -5.05
CA VAL A 295 -14.74 32.74 -5.92
C VAL A 295 -13.25 32.49 -5.96
N ALA A 296 -12.44 33.57 -6.12
CA ALA A 296 -10.99 33.46 -6.15
C ALA A 296 -10.45 32.84 -4.85
N ALA A 297 -10.88 33.35 -3.69
CA ALA A 297 -10.49 32.78 -2.39
C ALA A 297 -10.96 31.33 -2.20
N GLY A 298 -12.22 31.05 -2.54
CA GLY A 298 -12.80 29.71 -2.44
C GLY A 298 -12.17 28.69 -3.38
N GLY A 299 -11.80 29.09 -4.61
CA GLY A 299 -11.06 28.27 -5.55
C GLY A 299 -9.66 27.93 -5.04
N MET A 300 -8.97 28.92 -4.44
CA MET A 300 -7.66 28.68 -3.81
C MET A 300 -7.78 27.77 -2.58
N LEU A 301 -8.87 27.87 -1.80
CA LEU A 301 -9.11 26.95 -0.70
C LEU A 301 -9.36 25.51 -1.22
N ALA A 302 -10.13 25.37 -2.31
CA ALA A 302 -10.40 24.06 -2.90
C ALA A 302 -9.13 23.40 -3.49
N GLU A 303 -8.15 24.19 -3.87
CA GLU A 303 -6.83 23.71 -4.28
C GLU A 303 -5.95 23.37 -3.07
N SER A 304 -5.92 24.24 -2.07
CA SER A 304 -5.13 24.10 -0.85
C SER A 304 -5.55 22.88 0.00
N ASP A 305 -6.84 22.55 0.11
CA ASP A 305 -7.30 21.41 0.90
C ASP A 305 -6.87 20.06 0.27
N LEU A 306 -6.80 19.98 -1.06
CA LEU A 306 -6.24 18.83 -1.74
C LEU A 306 -4.73 18.69 -1.47
N ALA A 307 -4.01 19.79 -1.55
CA ALA A 307 -2.58 19.81 -1.26
C ALA A 307 -2.30 19.39 0.19
N CYS A 308 -2.99 19.96 1.16
CA CYS A 308 -2.86 19.66 2.59
C CYS A 308 -3.11 18.18 2.93
N TYR A 309 -4.15 17.59 2.34
CA TYR A 309 -4.43 16.16 2.52
C TYR A 309 -3.32 15.26 1.97
N SER A 310 -2.86 15.54 0.75
CA SER A 310 -1.81 14.75 0.08
C SER A 310 -0.43 14.97 0.71
N SER A 311 -0.13 16.16 1.22
CA SER A 311 1.08 16.46 1.98
C SER A 311 1.16 15.57 3.23
N GLY A 312 0.08 15.49 4.01
CA GLY A 312 0.02 14.60 5.16
C GLY A 312 0.25 13.12 4.83
N LEU A 313 -0.27 12.63 3.69
CA LEU A 313 -0.01 11.26 3.24
C LEU A 313 1.45 11.07 2.79
N THR A 314 2.04 12.07 2.18
CA THR A 314 3.44 12.06 1.73
C THR A 314 4.41 12.04 2.89
N LEU A 315 4.16 12.78 3.98
CA LEU A 315 4.93 12.70 5.22
C LEU A 315 4.94 11.28 5.81
N LEU A 316 3.80 10.62 5.81
CA LEU A 316 3.74 9.21 6.23
C LEU A 316 4.52 8.29 5.26
N ALA A 317 4.50 8.59 3.97
CA ALA A 317 5.28 7.85 2.98
C ALA A 317 6.79 8.07 3.14
N LEU A 318 7.24 9.20 3.65
CA LEU A 318 8.63 9.48 4.04
C LEU A 318 9.06 8.71 5.30
N GLY A 319 8.13 8.08 6.01
CA GLY A 319 8.43 7.28 7.21
C GLY A 319 8.22 8.02 8.53
N VAL A 320 7.61 9.18 8.52
CA VAL A 320 7.25 9.91 9.75
C VAL A 320 6.16 9.12 10.48
N ARG A 321 6.45 8.70 11.72
CA ARG A 321 5.59 7.81 12.51
C ARG A 321 4.64 8.61 13.43
N ILE A 322 3.73 9.37 12.84
CA ILE A 322 2.68 10.09 13.57
C ILE A 322 1.31 9.81 12.94
N ARG A 323 0.23 10.12 13.68
CA ARG A 323 -1.14 9.96 13.15
C ARG A 323 -1.36 10.91 11.98
N ARG A 324 -2.10 10.48 10.94
CA ARG A 324 -2.42 11.29 9.75
C ARG A 324 -2.95 12.69 10.10
N SER A 325 -3.84 12.79 11.09
CA SER A 325 -4.37 14.08 11.54
C SER A 325 -3.31 15.03 12.12
N ARG A 326 -2.20 14.51 12.63
CA ARG A 326 -1.08 15.31 13.16
C ARG A 326 -0.10 15.73 12.07
N THR A 327 0.03 14.96 10.97
CA THR A 327 0.86 15.38 9.83
C THR A 327 0.36 16.67 9.23
N VAL A 328 -0.96 16.82 9.12
CA VAL A 328 -1.65 18.01 8.64
C VAL A 328 -1.29 19.26 9.47
N LEU A 329 -1.13 19.10 10.80
CA LEU A 329 -0.72 20.23 11.67
C LEU A 329 0.74 20.64 11.45
N VAL A 330 1.62 19.67 11.16
CA VAL A 330 3.03 19.96 10.81
C VAL A 330 3.08 20.77 9.51
N ASP A 331 2.32 20.35 8.49
CA ASP A 331 2.22 21.06 7.22
C ASP A 331 1.70 22.48 7.43
N GLY A 332 0.62 22.65 8.20
CA GLY A 332 0.05 23.95 8.50
C GLY A 332 1.02 24.92 9.18
N ALA A 333 1.89 24.41 10.08
CA ALA A 333 2.90 25.25 10.72
C ALA A 333 3.96 25.72 9.70
N VAL A 334 4.40 24.87 8.77
CA VAL A 334 5.35 25.24 7.71
C VAL A 334 4.70 26.23 6.75
N VAL A 335 3.45 25.99 6.32
CA VAL A 335 2.71 26.87 5.41
C VAL A 335 2.46 28.25 6.03
N CYS A 336 2.15 28.28 7.33
CA CYS A 336 1.98 29.54 8.06
C CYS A 336 3.27 30.36 8.08
N GLY A 337 4.39 29.75 8.45
CA GLY A 337 5.69 30.44 8.48
C GLY A 337 6.14 30.93 7.12
N ALA A 338 6.06 30.09 6.09
CA ALA A 338 6.43 30.43 4.73
C ALA A 338 5.47 31.47 4.11
N GLY A 339 4.17 31.34 4.35
CA GLY A 339 3.15 32.26 3.86
C GLY A 339 3.30 33.65 4.47
N LEU A 340 3.52 33.76 5.78
CA LEU A 340 3.81 35.04 6.45
C LEU A 340 5.09 35.68 5.91
N TRP A 341 6.16 34.89 5.74
CA TRP A 341 7.40 35.38 5.16
C TRP A 341 7.19 35.96 3.76
N LEU A 342 6.40 35.24 2.92
CA LEU A 342 6.10 35.66 1.55
C LEU A 342 5.24 36.93 1.49
N MET A 343 4.21 37.05 2.35
CA MET A 343 3.31 38.20 2.39
C MET A 343 3.97 39.46 2.95
N ILE A 344 4.84 39.32 3.97
CA ILE A 344 5.51 40.45 4.63
C ILE A 344 6.73 40.89 3.85
N GLY A 345 7.46 39.93 3.21
CA GLY A 345 8.73 40.17 2.56
C GLY A 345 8.70 41.00 1.27
N ARG A 346 7.52 41.20 0.67
CA ARG A 346 7.26 42.05 -0.52
C ARG A 346 8.24 41.82 -1.71
N SER A 347 8.90 40.68 -1.80
CA SER A 347 9.71 40.29 -2.95
C SER A 347 8.80 39.80 -4.07
N GLY A 348 9.04 40.20 -5.31
CA GLY A 348 8.20 39.78 -6.45
C GLY A 348 7.92 38.31 -6.48
N PHE A 349 6.64 37.95 -6.54
CA PHE A 349 6.16 36.58 -6.46
C PHE A 349 6.45 35.75 -7.72
N LEU A 350 6.34 36.37 -8.90
CA LEU A 350 6.25 35.63 -10.16
C LEU A 350 7.55 34.89 -10.54
N GLY A 351 8.69 35.51 -10.45
CA GLY A 351 9.98 34.92 -10.84
C GLY A 351 10.37 33.71 -9.97
N PRO A 352 10.37 33.85 -8.65
CA PRO A 352 10.52 32.69 -7.75
C PRO A 352 9.47 31.58 -7.96
N PHE A 353 8.21 31.94 -8.22
CA PHE A 353 7.13 31.00 -8.49
C PHE A 353 7.33 30.21 -9.78
N GLU A 354 7.65 30.88 -10.90
CA GLU A 354 7.98 30.21 -12.17
C GLU A 354 9.15 29.24 -12.02
N SER A 355 10.18 29.65 -11.30
CA SER A 355 11.35 28.82 -11.06
C SER A 355 11.04 27.60 -10.21
N PHE A 356 10.23 27.80 -9.16
CA PHE A 356 9.72 26.72 -8.30
C PHE A 356 8.94 25.70 -9.12
N LEU A 357 7.95 26.15 -9.91
CA LEU A 357 7.14 25.30 -10.77
C LEU A 357 8.01 24.51 -11.75
N THR A 358 8.89 25.20 -12.43
CA THR A 358 9.72 24.61 -13.47
C THR A 358 10.69 23.57 -12.94
N LEU A 359 11.39 23.86 -11.84
CA LEU A 359 12.34 22.93 -11.24
C LEU A 359 11.67 21.68 -10.66
N LEU A 360 10.53 21.83 -10.01
CA LEU A 360 9.79 20.68 -9.46
C LEU A 360 9.17 19.82 -10.56
N ALA A 361 8.67 20.44 -11.63
CA ALA A 361 8.08 19.70 -12.76
C ALA A 361 9.09 18.77 -13.43
N THR A 362 10.41 19.07 -13.37
CA THR A 362 11.45 18.16 -13.89
C THR A 362 11.44 16.81 -13.19
N ALA A 363 11.41 16.78 -11.86
CA ALA A 363 11.41 15.56 -11.08
C ALA A 363 10.02 14.87 -11.11
N LEU A 364 8.92 15.63 -11.07
CA LEU A 364 7.56 15.07 -11.11
C LEU A 364 7.24 14.41 -12.45
N SER A 365 7.71 14.97 -13.57
CA SER A 365 7.56 14.35 -14.89
C SER A 365 8.32 13.03 -14.97
N ALA A 366 9.55 12.96 -14.47
CA ALA A 366 10.32 11.73 -14.38
C ALA A 366 9.66 10.69 -13.47
N TRP A 367 9.16 11.10 -12.31
CA TRP A 367 8.39 10.24 -11.41
C TRP A 367 7.17 9.64 -12.11
N ALA A 368 6.40 10.45 -12.83
CA ALA A 368 5.26 9.98 -13.60
C ALA A 368 5.65 8.95 -14.66
N GLY A 369 6.78 9.18 -15.35
CA GLY A 369 7.35 8.24 -16.32
C GLY A 369 7.64 6.87 -15.70
N VAL A 370 8.27 6.82 -14.53
CA VAL A 370 8.56 5.58 -13.79
C VAL A 370 7.27 4.87 -13.39
N VAL A 371 6.29 5.60 -12.82
CA VAL A 371 5.02 5.02 -12.38
C VAL A 371 4.22 4.45 -13.55
N LEU A 372 4.14 5.16 -14.67
CA LEU A 372 3.46 4.67 -15.87
C LEU A 372 4.15 3.44 -16.46
N ALA A 373 5.49 3.43 -16.48
CA ALA A 373 6.28 2.28 -16.91
C ALA A 373 6.00 1.05 -16.06
N ASP A 374 5.94 1.22 -14.74
CA ASP A 374 5.62 0.16 -13.80
C ASP A 374 4.18 -0.36 -13.98
N MET A 375 3.20 0.53 -14.20
CA MET A 375 1.82 0.14 -14.52
C MET A 375 1.74 -0.72 -15.79
N VAL A 376 2.46 -0.36 -16.84
CA VAL A 376 2.50 -1.11 -18.10
C VAL A 376 3.17 -2.46 -17.90
N SER A 377 4.31 -2.50 -17.21
CA SER A 377 5.09 -3.71 -16.96
C SER A 377 4.30 -4.71 -16.13
N THR A 378 3.65 -4.27 -15.07
CA THR A 378 2.82 -5.13 -14.21
C THR A 378 1.55 -5.63 -14.91
N THR A 379 0.93 -4.81 -15.74
CA THR A 379 -0.23 -5.23 -16.54
C THR A 379 0.16 -6.32 -17.54
N ARG A 380 1.31 -6.17 -18.23
CA ARG A 380 1.84 -7.18 -19.15
C ARG A 380 2.23 -8.48 -18.43
N ALA A 381 2.86 -8.39 -17.26
CA ALA A 381 3.24 -9.54 -16.45
C ALA A 381 2.01 -10.32 -15.94
N SER A 382 0.99 -9.63 -15.46
CA SER A 382 -0.27 -10.22 -15.00
C SER A 382 -1.03 -10.93 -16.13
N ALA A 383 -1.06 -10.33 -17.33
CA ALA A 383 -1.69 -10.93 -18.50
C ALA A 383 -1.01 -12.23 -18.95
N ARG A 384 0.30 -12.36 -18.74
CA ARG A 384 1.09 -13.57 -19.07
C ARG A 384 0.93 -14.69 -18.04
N ARG A 385 0.70 -14.37 -16.73
CA ARG A 385 0.70 -15.34 -15.63
C ARG A 385 -0.67 -15.94 -15.33
N SER A 386 -1.76 -15.24 -15.57
CA SER A 386 -3.12 -15.74 -15.31
C SER A 386 -4.13 -15.06 -16.24
N PRO A 387 -4.44 -15.68 -17.39
CA PRO A 387 -5.47 -15.15 -18.30
C PRO A 387 -6.87 -15.08 -17.67
N ALA A 388 -7.16 -15.96 -16.69
CA ALA A 388 -8.47 -16.12 -16.06
C ALA A 388 -8.63 -15.44 -14.68
N GLY A 389 -7.59 -14.77 -14.15
CA GLY A 389 -7.66 -14.13 -12.82
C GLY A 389 -8.61 -12.93 -12.78
N THR A 390 -9.43 -12.81 -11.72
CA THR A 390 -10.34 -11.67 -11.52
C THR A 390 -9.57 -10.35 -11.35
N VAL A 391 -10.20 -9.22 -11.69
CA VAL A 391 -9.62 -7.89 -11.53
C VAL A 391 -9.26 -7.61 -10.05
N ALA A 392 -10.08 -8.11 -9.12
CA ALA A 392 -9.85 -7.98 -7.69
C ALA A 392 -8.59 -8.72 -7.23
N ALA A 393 -8.38 -9.96 -7.65
CA ALA A 393 -7.17 -10.73 -7.32
C ALA A 393 -5.88 -10.05 -7.83
N ARG A 394 -5.95 -9.47 -9.04
CA ARG A 394 -4.82 -8.70 -9.62
C ARG A 394 -4.52 -7.42 -8.85
N ALA A 395 -5.54 -6.72 -8.36
CA ALA A 395 -5.37 -5.50 -7.59
C ALA A 395 -4.78 -5.76 -6.19
N VAL A 396 -5.26 -6.81 -5.51
CA VAL A 396 -4.70 -7.25 -4.21
C VAL A 396 -3.25 -7.69 -4.37
N HIS A 397 -2.92 -8.41 -5.44
CA HIS A 397 -1.54 -8.79 -5.76
C HIS A 397 -0.65 -7.56 -6.03
N ALA A 398 -1.17 -6.57 -6.76
CA ALA A 398 -0.47 -5.30 -6.99
C ALA A 398 -0.23 -4.51 -5.70
N ALA A 399 -1.20 -4.46 -4.79
CA ALA A 399 -1.06 -3.77 -3.50
C ALA A 399 -0.01 -4.45 -2.60
N ARG A 400 -0.02 -5.78 -2.49
CA ARG A 400 0.97 -6.55 -1.72
C ARG A 400 2.38 -6.47 -2.30
N ALA A 401 2.53 -6.38 -3.62
CA ALA A 401 3.82 -6.18 -4.25
C ALA A 401 4.47 -4.83 -3.84
N VAL A 402 3.69 -3.84 -3.41
CA VAL A 402 4.20 -2.57 -2.87
C VAL A 402 4.76 -2.73 -1.46
N ASP A 403 4.13 -3.56 -0.61
CA ASP A 403 4.58 -3.78 0.77
C ASP A 403 5.80 -4.71 0.85
N ALA A 404 5.95 -5.64 -0.11
CA ALA A 404 7.06 -6.57 -0.21
C ALA A 404 8.28 -6.04 -1.00
N THR A 405 8.43 -4.71 -1.14
CA THR A 405 9.46 -4.13 -2.00
C THR A 405 10.86 -4.17 -1.38
N ARG A 406 11.85 -4.32 -2.26
CA ARG A 406 13.28 -4.18 -1.95
C ARG A 406 13.59 -2.82 -1.33
N ALA A 407 14.73 -2.73 -0.61
CA ALA A 407 15.23 -1.43 -0.16
C ALA A 407 15.44 -0.47 -1.33
N VAL A 408 16.05 -0.94 -2.42
CA VAL A 408 16.29 -0.15 -3.66
C VAL A 408 15.97 -1.01 -4.88
N ASP A 409 15.16 -0.48 -5.79
CA ASP A 409 15.00 -0.99 -7.15
C ASP A 409 15.85 -0.13 -8.10
N VAL A 410 16.97 -0.70 -8.55
CA VAL A 410 17.97 0.04 -9.33
C VAL A 410 17.41 0.54 -10.68
N PRO A 411 16.69 -0.27 -11.48
CA PRO A 411 16.12 0.19 -12.73
C PRO A 411 15.18 1.38 -12.59
N GLY A 412 14.25 1.33 -11.65
CA GLY A 412 13.30 2.41 -11.45
C GLY A 412 13.96 3.67 -10.89
N LEU A 413 14.90 3.55 -9.95
CA LEU A 413 15.65 4.68 -9.42
C LEU A 413 16.56 5.31 -10.49
N ALA A 414 17.22 4.50 -11.33
CA ALA A 414 18.01 4.96 -12.46
C ALA A 414 17.15 5.70 -13.49
N GLY A 415 15.94 5.18 -13.77
CA GLY A 415 14.97 5.85 -14.63
C GLY A 415 14.57 7.22 -14.08
N PHE A 416 14.24 7.30 -12.79
CA PHE A 416 13.90 8.56 -12.13
C PHE A 416 15.07 9.57 -12.19
N ALA A 417 16.28 9.14 -11.87
CA ALA A 417 17.46 9.99 -11.89
C ALA A 417 17.81 10.47 -13.32
N ALA A 418 17.80 9.57 -14.31
CA ALA A 418 18.09 9.90 -15.70
C ALA A 418 17.03 10.83 -16.29
N GLY A 419 15.74 10.57 -16.04
CA GLY A 419 14.67 11.42 -16.52
C GLY A 419 14.71 12.82 -15.88
N SER A 420 14.95 12.91 -14.57
CA SER A 420 15.11 14.19 -13.87
C SER A 420 16.32 14.98 -14.37
N ALA A 421 17.45 14.30 -14.59
CA ALA A 421 18.66 14.94 -15.13
C ALA A 421 18.42 15.47 -16.54
N VAL A 422 17.80 14.69 -17.42
CA VAL A 422 17.49 15.12 -18.79
C VAL A 422 16.52 16.30 -18.78
N ALA A 423 15.46 16.25 -17.97
CA ALA A 423 14.54 17.38 -17.84
C ALA A 423 15.26 18.62 -17.31
N LEU A 424 16.12 18.48 -16.28
CA LEU A 424 16.84 19.60 -15.68
C LEU A 424 17.82 20.26 -16.64
N VAL A 425 18.63 19.47 -17.36
CA VAL A 425 19.64 20.03 -18.29
C VAL A 425 19.03 20.70 -19.52
N THR A 426 17.77 20.40 -19.83
CA THR A 426 17.04 20.99 -20.98
C THR A 426 16.03 22.05 -20.56
N THR A 427 15.92 22.39 -19.29
CA THR A 427 14.93 23.35 -18.76
C THR A 427 15.60 24.70 -18.46
N SER A 428 14.84 25.79 -18.69
CA SER A 428 15.21 27.15 -18.31
C SER A 428 14.14 27.79 -17.43
N SER A 429 14.58 28.53 -16.42
CA SER A 429 13.73 29.32 -15.52
C SER A 429 14.46 30.60 -15.13
N PRO A 430 13.79 31.60 -14.52
CA PRO A 430 14.44 32.83 -14.06
C PRO A 430 15.63 32.61 -13.11
N LEU A 431 15.64 31.53 -12.33
CA LEU A 431 16.71 31.19 -11.37
C LEU A 431 17.71 30.15 -11.89
N TYR A 432 17.40 29.44 -12.97
CA TYR A 432 18.24 28.35 -13.47
C TYR A 432 18.11 28.17 -14.98
N THR A 433 19.24 28.10 -15.67
CA THR A 433 19.29 27.76 -17.09
C THR A 433 20.14 26.52 -17.29
N GLY A 434 19.50 25.44 -17.75
CA GLY A 434 20.19 24.21 -18.06
C GLY A 434 21.18 24.34 -19.19
N PRO A 435 22.30 23.58 -19.19
CA PRO A 435 23.36 23.67 -20.19
C PRO A 435 22.90 23.33 -21.62
N LEU A 436 21.81 22.62 -21.80
CA LEU A 436 21.19 22.27 -23.09
C LEU A 436 19.87 23.00 -23.33
N ALA A 437 19.59 24.04 -22.56
CA ALA A 437 18.36 24.82 -22.64
C ALA A 437 18.34 25.76 -23.89
N GLY A 438 19.39 25.81 -24.68
CA GLY A 438 19.45 26.56 -25.94
C GLY A 438 19.11 25.67 -27.14
N GLY A 439 18.17 26.09 -27.99
CA GLY A 439 17.78 25.37 -29.22
C GLY A 439 16.38 24.75 -29.16
N LEU A 440 16.01 23.97 -30.19
CA LEU A 440 14.65 23.38 -30.33
C LEU A 440 14.19 22.50 -29.13
N VAL A 441 15.12 21.92 -28.39
CA VAL A 441 14.83 20.99 -27.27
C VAL A 441 14.79 21.71 -25.92
N GLY A 442 15.51 22.81 -25.77
CA GLY A 442 15.85 23.39 -24.50
C GLY A 442 14.97 24.54 -24.01
N ASP A 443 14.13 25.13 -24.85
CA ASP A 443 13.36 26.30 -24.42
C ASP A 443 12.03 25.90 -23.78
N GLY A 444 12.13 25.16 -22.69
CA GLY A 444 11.09 25.09 -21.65
C GLY A 444 10.02 24.02 -21.78
N SER A 445 9.73 23.47 -22.93
CA SER A 445 8.49 22.65 -23.07
C SER A 445 8.75 21.18 -23.31
N PHE A 446 9.77 20.83 -24.05
CA PHE A 446 10.09 19.43 -24.36
C PHE A 446 10.86 18.73 -23.23
N GLY A 447 11.54 19.48 -22.36
CA GLY A 447 12.32 18.95 -21.26
C GLY A 447 11.53 18.03 -20.34
N PHE A 448 10.30 18.41 -19.97
CA PHE A 448 9.42 17.60 -19.13
C PHE A 448 8.96 16.32 -19.82
N GLY A 449 8.51 16.44 -21.10
CA GLY A 449 8.08 15.29 -21.90
C GLY A 449 9.25 14.34 -22.17
N LEU A 450 10.43 14.89 -22.47
CA LEU A 450 11.64 14.10 -22.67
C LEU A 450 12.10 13.43 -21.39
N GLY A 451 12.07 14.11 -20.25
CA GLY A 451 12.35 13.55 -18.93
C GLY A 451 11.43 12.39 -18.56
N LEU A 452 10.13 12.56 -18.79
CA LEU A 452 9.14 11.50 -18.61
C LEU A 452 9.43 10.29 -19.51
N ALA A 453 9.69 10.53 -20.80
CA ALA A 453 9.96 9.46 -21.76
C ALA A 453 11.26 8.72 -21.44
N VAL A 454 12.32 9.43 -21.07
CA VAL A 454 13.60 8.82 -20.66
C VAL A 454 13.44 8.03 -19.38
N ALA A 455 12.74 8.57 -18.39
CA ALA A 455 12.46 7.86 -17.13
C ALA A 455 11.72 6.54 -17.38
N ALA A 456 10.68 6.56 -18.21
CA ALA A 456 9.94 5.37 -18.59
C ALA A 456 10.80 4.36 -19.36
N ALA A 457 11.56 4.83 -20.38
CA ALA A 457 12.37 3.96 -21.21
C ALA A 457 13.52 3.29 -20.44
N VAL A 458 14.23 4.03 -19.60
CA VAL A 458 15.33 3.51 -18.76
C VAL A 458 14.79 2.49 -17.75
N SER A 459 13.65 2.76 -17.11
CA SER A 459 13.02 1.83 -16.17
C SER A 459 12.61 0.53 -16.87
N ILE A 460 11.89 0.61 -17.99
CA ILE A 460 11.45 -0.60 -18.74
C ILE A 460 12.67 -1.40 -19.22
N ALA A 461 13.64 -0.75 -19.85
CA ALA A 461 14.85 -1.42 -20.35
C ALA A 461 15.62 -2.10 -19.20
N GLY A 462 15.78 -1.42 -18.07
CA GLY A 462 16.45 -1.95 -16.90
C GLY A 462 15.71 -3.16 -16.30
N TRP A 463 14.38 -3.14 -16.21
CA TRP A 463 13.61 -4.29 -15.75
C TRP A 463 13.65 -5.46 -16.74
N GLU A 464 13.60 -5.21 -18.05
CA GLU A 464 13.75 -6.27 -19.07
C GLU A 464 15.15 -6.87 -19.05
N LEU A 465 16.21 -6.06 -18.94
CA LEU A 465 17.59 -6.56 -18.85
C LEU A 465 17.81 -7.40 -17.59
N THR A 466 17.26 -6.98 -16.46
CA THR A 466 17.29 -7.77 -15.23
C THR A 466 16.53 -9.09 -15.40
N ALA A 467 15.40 -9.11 -16.05
CA ALA A 467 14.65 -10.33 -16.35
C ALA A 467 15.41 -11.28 -17.29
N ILE A 468 16.09 -10.75 -18.31
CA ILE A 468 16.94 -11.53 -19.25
C ILE A 468 18.16 -12.09 -18.51
N ALA A 469 18.85 -11.31 -17.71
CA ALA A 469 19.99 -11.74 -16.92
C ALA A 469 19.64 -12.89 -15.97
N ARG A 470 18.44 -12.84 -15.41
CA ARG A 470 17.87 -13.90 -14.57
C ARG A 470 17.63 -15.19 -15.35
N ARG A 471 16.98 -15.11 -16.53
CA ARG A 471 16.76 -16.26 -17.40
C ARG A 471 18.08 -16.90 -17.86
N ARG A 472 19.11 -16.10 -18.15
CA ARG A 472 20.44 -16.63 -18.52
C ARG A 472 21.11 -17.35 -17.36
N ARG A 473 20.98 -16.85 -16.11
CA ARG A 473 21.51 -17.52 -14.92
C ARG A 473 20.79 -18.81 -14.59
N SER A 474 19.48 -18.91 -14.84
CA SER A 474 18.72 -20.15 -14.68
C SER A 474 19.04 -21.19 -15.75
N TRP A 475 19.61 -20.77 -16.91
CA TRP A 475 20.02 -21.70 -17.98
C TRP A 475 21.48 -22.10 -17.87
N SER A 476 22.33 -21.38 -17.17
CA SER A 476 23.72 -21.72 -16.90
C SER A 476 23.96 -22.46 -15.59
N ALA A 477 22.91 -22.89 -14.89
CA ALA A 477 23.05 -23.87 -13.82
C ALA A 477 23.47 -25.22 -14.46
N PRO A 478 24.62 -25.81 -14.09
CA PRO A 478 25.06 -27.04 -14.69
C PRO A 478 24.05 -28.16 -14.42
N THR A 479 23.64 -28.84 -15.47
CA THR A 479 23.03 -30.16 -15.40
C THR A 479 23.94 -31.02 -14.55
N PRO A 480 23.48 -31.78 -13.55
CA PRO A 480 24.32 -32.70 -12.83
C PRO A 480 24.83 -33.74 -13.81
N PRO A 481 26.14 -34.01 -13.86
CA PRO A 481 26.68 -35.06 -14.72
C PRO A 481 26.11 -36.41 -14.29
N SER A 482 25.49 -37.08 -15.23
CA SER A 482 25.25 -38.49 -15.17
C SER A 482 26.58 -39.21 -15.24
N THR A 483 26.80 -40.10 -14.29
CA THR A 483 27.85 -41.13 -14.25
C THR A 483 29.27 -40.66 -14.01
N CYS A 484 29.83 -41.01 -12.87
CA CYS A 484 31.10 -41.74 -12.81
C CYS A 484 31.21 -42.45 -11.46
N ASN A 485 31.31 -43.74 -11.53
CA ASN A 485 31.89 -44.64 -10.53
C ASN A 485 33.37 -44.32 -10.34
N ASP A 486 33.87 -44.69 -9.18
CA ASP A 486 35.24 -44.79 -8.71
C ASP A 486 35.82 -43.57 -7.98
N ALA A 487 35.79 -43.67 -6.68
CA ALA A 487 37.03 -43.56 -5.88
C ALA A 487 36.77 -43.92 -4.40
N THR A 488 37.23 -45.07 -4.06
CA THR A 488 37.84 -45.52 -2.78
C THR A 488 37.51 -44.85 -1.46
N ALA A 489 36.93 -45.67 -0.60
CA ALA A 489 36.55 -45.50 0.78
C ALA A 489 37.66 -45.00 1.71
N VAL A 490 37.27 -44.09 2.60
CA VAL A 490 37.73 -44.06 3.98
C VAL A 490 36.50 -44.07 4.88
N THR A 491 36.32 -45.19 5.57
CA THR A 491 35.24 -45.47 6.52
C THR A 491 35.54 -44.80 7.86
N PRO A 492 34.62 -43.94 8.40
CA PRO A 492 34.41 -43.90 9.84
C PRO A 492 33.24 -44.84 10.20
N ALA A 493 33.40 -45.51 11.33
CA ALA A 493 32.52 -46.53 11.84
C ALA A 493 31.04 -46.16 11.83
N ALA A 494 30.21 -47.01 11.28
CA ALA A 494 28.79 -46.88 11.18
C ALA A 494 28.11 -46.91 12.56
N SER A 495 27.45 -45.80 12.93
CA SER A 495 26.23 -45.86 13.74
C SER A 495 25.14 -46.46 12.85
N PRO A 496 24.27 -47.34 13.36
CA PRO A 496 23.21 -47.93 12.56
C PRO A 496 22.31 -46.83 11.98
N ALA A 497 22.09 -46.92 10.67
CA ALA A 497 21.16 -46.05 9.96
C ALA A 497 19.77 -46.16 10.58
N PRO A 498 19.10 -45.04 10.86
CA PRO A 498 17.69 -45.10 11.27
C PRO A 498 16.89 -45.68 10.11
N GLU A 499 16.14 -46.75 10.39
CA GLU A 499 15.18 -47.30 9.44
C GLU A 499 14.29 -46.19 8.90
N ALA A 500 14.06 -46.19 7.61
CA ALA A 500 13.24 -45.23 6.91
C ALA A 500 11.85 -45.18 7.57
N TYR A 501 11.36 -43.93 7.83
CA TYR A 501 9.96 -43.72 8.15
C TYR A 501 9.11 -44.36 7.05
N VAL A 502 8.29 -45.31 7.39
CA VAL A 502 7.23 -45.82 6.53
C VAL A 502 6.00 -44.93 6.85
N PRO A 503 5.65 -43.98 6.01
CA PRO A 503 4.37 -43.28 6.12
C PRO A 503 3.24 -44.28 5.95
N ALA A 504 2.04 -43.94 6.46
CA ALA A 504 0.79 -44.50 6.01
C ALA A 504 0.85 -44.82 4.50
N SER A 505 0.27 -45.90 4.05
CA SER A 505 0.45 -46.63 2.77
C SER A 505 0.36 -45.76 1.48
N ALA A 506 0.04 -44.44 1.58
CA ALA A 506 0.03 -43.47 0.47
C ALA A 506 0.86 -42.22 0.80
N PRO A 507 1.58 -41.62 -0.16
CA PRO A 507 2.27 -40.35 0.06
C PRO A 507 1.26 -39.24 0.37
N VAL A 508 1.55 -38.43 1.38
CA VAL A 508 0.70 -37.27 1.75
C VAL A 508 0.68 -36.28 0.58
N SER A 509 -0.52 -35.96 0.09
CA SER A 509 -0.73 -35.06 -1.06
C SER A 509 -1.42 -33.74 -0.71
N ARG A 510 -2.16 -33.71 0.42
CA ARG A 510 -2.89 -32.52 0.89
C ARG A 510 -2.99 -32.52 2.41
N LEU A 511 -2.93 -31.30 3.01
CA LEU A 511 -3.19 -31.10 4.43
C LEU A 511 -4.63 -30.59 4.62
N VAL A 512 -5.41 -31.26 5.48
CA VAL A 512 -6.77 -30.87 5.85
C VAL A 512 -6.82 -30.48 7.33
N LEU A 513 -7.07 -29.22 7.63
CA LEU A 513 -7.38 -28.78 8.99
C LEU A 513 -8.84 -29.10 9.32
N VAL A 514 -9.07 -29.85 10.37
CA VAL A 514 -10.40 -30.07 10.95
C VAL A 514 -10.46 -29.35 12.29
N GLY A 515 -11.20 -28.24 12.35
CA GLY A 515 -11.26 -27.41 13.53
C GLY A 515 -11.55 -25.93 13.24
N SER A 516 -10.89 -25.01 13.93
CA SER A 516 -11.21 -23.60 13.92
C SER A 516 -10.14 -22.73 13.25
N ILE A 517 -10.61 -21.70 12.58
CA ILE A 517 -9.85 -20.51 12.19
C ILE A 517 -10.58 -19.29 12.77
N LEU A 518 -9.89 -18.51 13.59
CA LEU A 518 -10.41 -17.29 14.20
C LEU A 518 -9.74 -16.05 13.59
N LEU A 519 -10.33 -14.88 13.85
CA LEU A 519 -9.67 -13.62 13.55
C LEU A 519 -8.86 -13.16 14.76
N ASP A 520 -7.54 -13.03 14.62
CA ASP A 520 -6.67 -12.48 15.65
C ASP A 520 -6.66 -10.95 15.57
N ILE A 521 -6.99 -10.30 16.68
CA ILE A 521 -6.92 -8.85 16.91
C ILE A 521 -5.77 -8.62 17.87
N LEU A 522 -4.56 -8.40 17.35
CA LEU A 522 -3.41 -8.12 18.19
C LEU A 522 -3.30 -6.62 18.45
N VAL A 523 -3.18 -6.23 19.71
CA VAL A 523 -2.98 -4.85 20.16
C VAL A 523 -1.67 -4.75 20.93
N HIS A 524 -0.82 -3.79 20.58
CA HIS A 524 0.46 -3.56 21.22
C HIS A 524 0.29 -2.46 22.26
N VAL A 525 0.71 -2.74 23.50
CA VAL A 525 0.62 -1.83 24.65
C VAL A 525 1.94 -1.81 25.40
N ASP A 526 2.19 -0.76 26.18
CA ASP A 526 3.37 -0.72 27.05
C ASP A 526 3.27 -1.76 28.19
N ALA A 527 2.09 -1.95 28.76
CA ALA A 527 1.78 -2.94 29.79
C ALA A 527 0.29 -3.24 29.80
N LEU A 528 -0.10 -4.39 30.39
CA LEU A 528 -1.51 -4.74 30.61
C LEU A 528 -2.20 -3.67 31.47
N PRO A 529 -3.46 -3.30 31.13
CA PRO A 529 -4.24 -2.41 31.99
C PRO A 529 -4.47 -3.05 33.35
N THR A 530 -4.30 -2.29 34.42
CA THR A 530 -4.72 -2.71 35.76
C THR A 530 -6.24 -2.88 35.78
N ARG A 531 -6.74 -3.70 36.69
CA ARG A 531 -8.19 -3.91 36.83
C ARG A 531 -8.94 -2.59 37.04
N GLY A 532 -9.86 -2.26 36.13
CA GLY A 532 -10.59 -0.97 36.13
C GLY A 532 -9.83 0.17 35.47
N GLY A 533 -8.60 -0.05 34.99
CA GLY A 533 -7.82 0.92 34.25
C GLY A 533 -8.05 0.87 32.74
N ASP A 534 -7.42 1.77 32.01
CA ASP A 534 -7.43 1.90 30.56
C ASP A 534 -6.01 2.12 30.04
N VAL A 535 -5.72 1.56 28.87
CA VAL A 535 -4.45 1.77 28.15
C VAL A 535 -4.76 2.02 26.68
N ILE A 536 -3.96 2.87 26.07
CA ILE A 536 -4.05 3.16 24.63
C ILE A 536 -3.02 2.30 23.90
N ALA A 537 -3.51 1.45 22.99
CA ALA A 537 -2.62 0.62 22.18
C ALA A 537 -1.86 1.47 21.15
N ASP A 538 -0.56 1.20 21.00
CA ASP A 538 0.32 1.89 20.04
C ASP A 538 0.09 1.41 18.61
N ASP A 539 -0.23 0.13 18.42
CA ASP A 539 -0.47 -0.51 17.13
C ASP A 539 -1.50 -1.63 17.26
N ARG A 540 -2.09 -1.99 16.13
CA ARG A 540 -3.01 -3.13 16.05
C ARG A 540 -2.87 -3.88 14.72
N THR A 541 -2.99 -5.19 14.78
CA THR A 541 -3.01 -6.08 13.61
C THR A 541 -4.27 -6.92 13.63
N LEU A 542 -4.92 -7.08 12.47
CA LEU A 542 -6.01 -8.01 12.25
C LEU A 542 -5.58 -9.03 11.20
N ALA A 543 -5.60 -10.31 11.54
CA ALA A 543 -5.22 -11.39 10.63
C ALA A 543 -5.97 -12.67 11.00
N SER A 544 -6.18 -13.57 10.05
CA SER A 544 -6.62 -14.91 10.35
C SER A 544 -5.53 -15.66 11.12
N GLY A 545 -5.90 -16.31 12.23
CA GLY A 545 -5.00 -17.00 13.16
C GLY A 545 -5.41 -18.44 13.44
N GLY A 546 -4.83 -19.02 14.48
CA GLY A 546 -5.05 -20.41 14.84
C GLY A 546 -4.65 -21.36 13.72
N GLY A 547 -5.53 -22.28 13.34
CA GLY A 547 -5.26 -23.26 12.30
C GLY A 547 -4.88 -22.70 10.93
N PHE A 548 -5.22 -21.42 10.65
CA PHE A 548 -4.82 -20.75 9.42
C PHE A 548 -3.29 -20.64 9.27
N ASN A 549 -2.57 -20.40 10.38
CA ASN A 549 -1.11 -20.29 10.34
C ASN A 549 -0.45 -21.60 9.89
N VAL A 550 -0.97 -22.75 10.37
CA VAL A 550 -0.50 -24.09 9.98
C VAL A 550 -0.73 -24.32 8.49
N LEU A 551 -1.97 -24.08 8.01
CA LEU A 551 -2.31 -24.29 6.60
C LEU A 551 -1.53 -23.36 5.67
N SER A 552 -1.37 -22.07 6.05
CA SER A 552 -0.62 -21.09 5.29
C SER A 552 0.86 -21.47 5.19
N ALA A 553 1.47 -21.92 6.29
CA ALA A 553 2.85 -22.38 6.29
C ALA A 553 3.04 -23.62 5.41
N ALA A 554 2.17 -24.61 5.52
CA ALA A 554 2.22 -25.82 4.69
C ALA A 554 2.06 -25.51 3.21
N SER A 555 1.08 -24.67 2.84
CA SER A 555 0.85 -24.24 1.46
C SER A 555 2.04 -23.49 0.87
N ARG A 556 2.67 -22.57 1.63
CA ARG A 556 3.86 -21.82 1.19
C ARG A 556 5.09 -22.70 1.00
N LEU A 557 5.15 -23.85 1.67
CA LEU A 557 6.21 -24.85 1.55
C LEU A 557 5.88 -25.96 0.56
N GLY A 558 4.78 -25.80 -0.20
CA GLY A 558 4.45 -26.63 -1.36
C GLY A 558 3.45 -27.76 -1.09
N LEU A 559 2.88 -27.89 0.13
CA LEU A 559 1.83 -28.86 0.44
C LEU A 559 0.44 -28.22 0.23
N PRO A 560 -0.35 -28.65 -0.77
CA PRO A 560 -1.73 -28.20 -0.92
C PRO A 560 -2.51 -28.33 0.39
N SER A 561 -3.34 -27.34 0.70
CA SER A 561 -4.02 -27.29 1.98
C SER A 561 -5.53 -27.01 1.82
N ALA A 562 -6.36 -27.57 2.73
CA ALA A 562 -7.79 -27.36 2.77
C ALA A 562 -8.28 -27.14 4.20
N TYR A 563 -9.42 -26.49 4.35
CA TYR A 563 -10.05 -26.19 5.64
C TYR A 563 -11.40 -26.89 5.77
N ALA A 564 -11.56 -27.70 6.77
CA ALA A 564 -12.76 -28.44 7.13
C ALA A 564 -13.32 -27.96 8.49
N GLY A 565 -13.70 -26.71 8.56
CA GLY A 565 -14.35 -26.08 9.70
C GLY A 565 -15.41 -25.09 9.26
N LEU A 566 -16.21 -24.59 10.21
CA LEU A 566 -17.26 -23.63 9.94
C LEU A 566 -16.68 -22.20 9.81
N ILE A 567 -17.20 -21.45 8.84
CA ILE A 567 -16.92 -20.03 8.63
C ILE A 567 -18.25 -19.29 8.66
N GLY A 568 -18.34 -18.20 9.40
CA GLY A 568 -19.54 -17.35 9.41
C GLY A 568 -19.63 -16.44 8.18
N ASP A 569 -20.81 -15.88 7.93
CA ASP A 569 -21.04 -14.88 6.88
C ASP A 569 -20.93 -13.43 7.39
N GLY A 570 -20.56 -13.21 8.64
CA GLY A 570 -20.30 -11.91 9.26
C GLY A 570 -18.98 -11.27 8.82
N ALA A 571 -18.59 -10.18 9.46
CA ALA A 571 -17.41 -9.41 9.09
C ALA A 571 -16.11 -10.21 9.25
N PHE A 572 -15.99 -10.97 10.32
CA PHE A 572 -14.81 -11.79 10.63
C PHE A 572 -14.75 -13.03 9.75
N GLY A 573 -15.88 -13.70 9.53
CA GLY A 573 -15.95 -14.86 8.64
C GLY A 573 -15.59 -14.49 7.19
N ARG A 574 -16.05 -13.36 6.69
CA ARG A 574 -15.64 -12.86 5.36
C ARG A 574 -14.15 -12.55 5.27
N GLN A 575 -13.50 -12.10 6.36
CA GLN A 575 -12.06 -11.92 6.39
C GLN A 575 -11.33 -13.26 6.31
N VAL A 576 -11.73 -14.23 7.13
CA VAL A 576 -11.18 -15.60 7.13
C VAL A 576 -11.33 -16.23 5.73
N ALA A 577 -12.51 -16.14 5.13
CA ALA A 577 -12.76 -16.68 3.78
C ALA A 577 -11.85 -16.04 2.72
N ARG A 578 -11.63 -14.73 2.79
CA ARG A 578 -10.69 -14.02 1.90
C ARG A 578 -9.24 -14.47 2.09
N ASP A 579 -8.80 -14.65 3.32
CA ASP A 579 -7.42 -15.06 3.61
C ASP A 579 -7.15 -16.50 3.16
N LEU A 580 -8.15 -17.39 3.30
CA LEU A 580 -8.11 -18.74 2.75
C LEU A 580 -8.01 -18.74 1.22
N GLU A 581 -8.93 -18.03 0.56
CA GLU A 581 -8.91 -17.88 -0.90
C GLU A 581 -7.58 -17.30 -1.40
N PHE A 582 -7.10 -16.29 -0.70
CA PHE A 582 -5.83 -15.66 -1.02
C PHE A 582 -4.63 -16.62 -0.92
N SER A 583 -4.64 -17.48 0.09
CA SER A 583 -3.58 -18.48 0.33
C SER A 583 -3.75 -19.72 -0.56
N GLY A 584 -4.77 -19.78 -1.42
CA GLY A 584 -5.08 -20.93 -2.25
C GLY A 584 -5.60 -22.13 -1.44
N ILE A 585 -6.11 -21.88 -0.22
CA ILE A 585 -6.62 -22.90 0.69
C ILE A 585 -8.13 -23.04 0.47
N ARG A 586 -8.58 -24.23 0.09
CA ARG A 586 -9.98 -24.51 -0.18
C ARG A 586 -10.76 -24.79 1.09
N ALA A 587 -11.86 -24.07 1.35
CA ALA A 587 -12.84 -24.44 2.36
C ALA A 587 -13.70 -25.63 1.85
N LEU A 588 -13.81 -26.70 2.66
CA LEU A 588 -14.57 -27.89 2.32
C LEU A 588 -16.02 -27.83 2.78
N ILE A 589 -16.31 -26.97 3.75
CA ILE A 589 -17.67 -26.71 4.27
C ILE A 589 -18.07 -25.30 3.83
N PRO A 590 -19.27 -25.10 3.25
CA PRO A 590 -19.74 -23.78 2.85
C PRO A 590 -19.93 -22.87 4.08
N PRO A 591 -19.82 -21.54 3.92
CA PRO A 591 -20.06 -20.59 5.02
C PRO A 591 -21.47 -20.72 5.61
N ALA A 592 -21.55 -20.64 6.93
CA ALA A 592 -22.80 -20.67 7.67
C ALA A 592 -23.46 -19.28 7.67
N ALA A 593 -24.77 -19.23 7.33
CA ALA A 593 -25.50 -17.98 7.26
C ALA A 593 -26.01 -17.52 8.63
N GLY A 594 -25.99 -16.21 8.86
CA GLY A 594 -26.62 -15.55 10.01
C GLY A 594 -25.78 -15.52 11.28
N GLU A 595 -24.57 -16.07 11.28
CA GLU A 595 -23.64 -16.02 12.40
C GLU A 595 -22.23 -15.59 11.93
N ASP A 596 -21.41 -15.09 12.85
CA ASP A 596 -20.02 -14.71 12.50
C ASP A 596 -19.00 -15.70 13.07
N THR A 597 -17.83 -15.72 12.48
CA THR A 597 -16.64 -16.38 13.00
C THR A 597 -16.16 -15.67 14.26
N GLY A 598 -15.64 -16.43 15.22
CA GLY A 598 -15.07 -15.92 16.46
C GLY A 598 -13.78 -15.12 16.24
N PHE A 599 -13.32 -14.52 17.32
CA PHE A 599 -12.09 -13.74 17.31
C PHE A 599 -11.29 -13.92 18.60
N THR A 600 -9.98 -13.65 18.50
CA THR A 600 -9.08 -13.59 19.65
C THR A 600 -8.53 -12.18 19.78
N VAL A 601 -8.60 -11.58 20.96
CA VAL A 601 -7.86 -10.37 21.30
C VAL A 601 -6.56 -10.79 21.98
N GLY A 602 -5.45 -10.47 21.34
CA GLY A 602 -4.11 -10.67 21.90
C GLY A 602 -3.52 -9.32 22.31
N ILE A 603 -3.21 -9.15 23.58
CA ILE A 603 -2.52 -7.99 24.11
C ILE A 603 -1.02 -8.33 24.17
N VAL A 604 -0.21 -7.57 23.46
CA VAL A 604 1.23 -7.76 23.33
C VAL A 604 1.92 -6.63 24.11
N GLU A 605 2.65 -6.95 25.17
CA GLU A 605 3.36 -6.01 26.00
C GLU A 605 4.72 -5.63 25.39
N ALA A 606 5.35 -4.57 25.92
CA ALA A 606 6.61 -4.05 25.40
C ALA A 606 7.77 -5.06 25.47
N ASP A 607 7.74 -6.01 26.40
CA ASP A 607 8.71 -7.10 26.55
C ASP A 607 8.42 -8.31 25.63
N GLY A 608 7.30 -8.24 24.87
CA GLY A 608 6.88 -9.30 23.95
C GLY A 608 6.01 -10.38 24.61
N GLU A 609 5.66 -10.28 25.90
CA GLU A 609 4.72 -11.18 26.55
C GLU A 609 3.30 -10.95 25.98
N ARG A 610 2.48 -12.01 25.97
CA ARG A 610 1.17 -11.97 25.32
C ARG A 610 0.09 -12.54 26.20
N THR A 611 -1.02 -11.83 26.27
CA THR A 611 -2.23 -12.26 26.95
C THR A 611 -3.38 -12.31 25.95
N PHE A 612 -4.07 -13.46 25.89
CA PHE A 612 -5.12 -13.71 24.92
C PHE A 612 -6.50 -13.84 25.59
N VAL A 613 -7.51 -13.27 24.92
CA VAL A 613 -8.91 -13.48 25.24
C VAL A 613 -9.63 -13.91 23.98
N THR A 614 -10.14 -15.15 23.94
CA THR A 614 -10.84 -15.71 22.80
C THR A 614 -12.34 -15.64 23.00
N ALA A 615 -13.06 -15.09 22.02
CA ALA A 615 -14.51 -15.10 21.90
C ALA A 615 -14.91 -16.08 20.79
N PRO A 616 -15.35 -17.31 21.13
CA PRO A 616 -15.72 -18.30 20.13
C PRO A 616 -16.94 -17.85 19.32
N GLY A 617 -16.95 -18.18 18.01
CA GLY A 617 -18.07 -17.98 17.10
C GLY A 617 -18.63 -19.29 16.57
N ILE A 618 -19.08 -19.27 15.31
CA ILE A 618 -19.69 -20.44 14.67
C ILE A 618 -18.73 -21.62 14.55
N GLU A 619 -17.41 -21.40 14.39
CA GLU A 619 -16.39 -22.44 14.27
C GLU A 619 -16.34 -23.37 15.48
N SER A 620 -16.73 -22.88 16.67
CA SER A 620 -16.82 -23.68 17.92
C SER A 620 -17.96 -24.68 17.92
N ARG A 621 -18.87 -24.61 16.93
CA ARG A 621 -20.07 -25.43 16.81
C ARG A 621 -19.98 -26.48 15.69
N LEU A 622 -18.79 -26.79 15.22
CA LEU A 622 -18.55 -27.83 14.21
C LEU A 622 -19.10 -29.18 14.74
N ASP A 623 -20.25 -29.60 14.25
CA ASP A 623 -20.97 -30.76 14.73
C ASP A 623 -20.76 -32.01 13.85
N ALA A 624 -21.26 -33.13 14.28
CA ALA A 624 -21.19 -34.38 13.52
C ALA A 624 -21.89 -34.30 12.15
N GLY A 625 -22.92 -33.41 12.01
CA GLY A 625 -23.62 -33.19 10.77
C GLY A 625 -22.71 -32.51 9.73
N SER A 626 -22.01 -31.48 10.17
CA SER A 626 -21.04 -30.72 9.36
C SER A 626 -19.84 -31.60 8.99
N LEU A 627 -19.31 -32.38 9.93
CA LEU A 627 -18.19 -33.29 9.70
C LEU A 627 -18.50 -34.40 8.69
N ARG A 628 -19.77 -34.83 8.55
CA ARG A 628 -20.17 -35.79 7.49
C ARG A 628 -20.06 -35.23 6.07
N GLN A 629 -19.99 -33.90 5.91
CA GLN A 629 -19.80 -33.28 4.62
C GLN A 629 -18.32 -33.26 4.19
N VAL A 630 -17.40 -33.53 5.11
CA VAL A 630 -15.95 -33.55 4.85
C VAL A 630 -15.61 -34.87 4.17
N VAL A 631 -15.26 -34.76 2.88
CA VAL A 631 -14.80 -35.90 2.10
C VAL A 631 -13.28 -35.83 2.01
N LEU A 632 -12.61 -36.79 2.62
CA LEU A 632 -11.18 -36.96 2.50
C LEU A 632 -10.83 -37.76 1.26
N GLU A 633 -9.71 -37.41 0.63
CA GLU A 633 -9.14 -38.07 -0.53
C GLU A 633 -7.97 -38.94 -0.09
N ALA A 634 -7.60 -39.96 -0.87
CA ALA A 634 -6.41 -40.74 -0.61
C ALA A 634 -5.15 -39.85 -0.58
N GLY A 635 -4.33 -39.98 0.47
CA GLY A 635 -3.18 -39.11 0.69
C GLY A 635 -3.47 -37.82 1.45
N ASP A 636 -4.70 -37.61 1.97
CA ASP A 636 -4.95 -36.51 2.88
C ASP A 636 -4.32 -36.75 4.26
N ALA A 637 -3.58 -35.74 4.77
CA ALA A 637 -3.21 -35.67 6.17
C ALA A 637 -4.18 -34.76 6.92
N VAL A 638 -4.59 -35.14 8.10
CA VAL A 638 -5.49 -34.37 8.95
C VAL A 638 -4.71 -33.69 10.06
N TYR A 639 -4.97 -32.40 10.27
CA TYR A 639 -4.45 -31.64 11.41
C TYR A 639 -5.58 -31.14 12.29
N VAL A 640 -5.42 -31.27 13.60
CA VAL A 640 -6.37 -30.78 14.63
C VAL A 640 -5.59 -30.07 15.72
N SER A 641 -6.09 -28.91 16.14
CA SER A 641 -5.59 -28.22 17.33
C SER A 641 -6.28 -28.72 18.60
N GLY A 642 -5.55 -28.83 19.69
CA GLY A 642 -6.12 -29.16 21.02
C GLY A 642 -7.17 -28.17 21.48
N TYR A 643 -7.12 -26.93 21.03
CA TYR A 643 -8.18 -25.93 21.26
C TYR A 643 -9.54 -26.42 20.73
N ASP A 644 -9.55 -27.02 19.54
CA ASP A 644 -10.76 -27.48 18.88
C ASP A 644 -11.44 -28.60 19.68
N LEU A 645 -10.66 -29.42 20.40
CA LEU A 645 -11.14 -30.51 21.25
C LEU A 645 -11.74 -30.00 22.57
N LEU A 646 -11.52 -28.76 22.96
CA LEU A 646 -12.04 -28.13 24.16
C LEU A 646 -13.43 -27.49 23.98
N TYR A 647 -13.85 -27.24 22.75
CA TYR A 647 -15.16 -26.65 22.52
C TYR A 647 -16.28 -27.63 22.88
N PRO A 648 -17.33 -27.17 23.59
CA PRO A 648 -18.37 -28.07 24.11
C PRO A 648 -19.13 -28.86 23.04
N ILE A 649 -19.25 -28.31 21.82
CA ILE A 649 -19.94 -28.97 20.70
C ILE A 649 -18.92 -29.60 19.74
N ALA A 650 -17.95 -28.83 19.28
CA ALA A 650 -16.98 -29.29 18.29
C ALA A 650 -16.04 -30.38 18.88
N GLY A 651 -15.62 -30.26 20.13
CA GLY A 651 -14.66 -31.20 20.74
C GLY A 651 -15.14 -32.66 20.72
N PRO A 652 -16.28 -32.98 21.29
CA PRO A 652 -16.83 -34.35 21.24
C PRO A 652 -17.11 -34.86 19.83
N ALA A 653 -17.55 -33.97 18.91
CA ALA A 653 -17.82 -34.32 17.52
C ALA A 653 -16.52 -34.66 16.76
N ILE A 654 -15.50 -33.80 16.88
CA ILE A 654 -14.15 -34.02 16.27
C ILE A 654 -13.53 -35.28 16.87
N ALA A 655 -13.50 -35.46 18.19
CA ALA A 655 -12.91 -36.62 18.82
C ALA A 655 -13.60 -37.93 18.38
N SER A 656 -14.92 -37.90 18.19
CA SER A 656 -15.67 -39.04 17.68
C SER A 656 -15.35 -39.32 16.22
N TRP A 657 -15.24 -38.27 15.38
CA TRP A 657 -14.90 -38.38 13.99
C TRP A 657 -13.47 -38.92 13.80
N LEU A 658 -12.50 -38.45 14.59
CA LEU A 658 -11.10 -38.90 14.56
C LEU A 658 -10.95 -40.38 14.95
N ARG A 659 -11.78 -40.89 15.86
CA ARG A 659 -11.78 -42.34 16.18
C ARG A 659 -12.24 -43.20 15.01
N GLY A 660 -13.09 -42.68 14.13
CA GLY A 660 -13.53 -43.32 12.90
C GLY A 660 -12.69 -43.02 11.67
N LEU A 661 -11.63 -42.21 11.83
CA LEU A 661 -10.74 -41.85 10.71
C LEU A 661 -9.96 -43.09 10.26
N ASP A 662 -9.94 -43.32 8.92
CA ASP A 662 -9.18 -44.40 8.31
C ASP A 662 -7.71 -44.32 8.72
N PRO A 663 -7.12 -45.43 9.19
CA PRO A 663 -5.69 -45.48 9.51
C PRO A 663 -4.74 -45.05 8.39
N GLU A 664 -5.16 -45.07 7.15
CA GLU A 664 -4.37 -44.60 6.03
C GLU A 664 -4.09 -43.08 6.06
N HIS A 665 -4.97 -42.28 6.69
CA HIS A 665 -4.75 -40.86 6.84
C HIS A 665 -3.80 -40.55 7.99
N LEU A 666 -2.74 -39.79 7.74
CA LEU A 666 -1.87 -39.25 8.77
C LEU A 666 -2.66 -38.25 9.64
N LEU A 667 -2.65 -38.46 10.96
CA LEU A 667 -3.22 -37.52 11.92
C LEU A 667 -2.11 -36.77 12.67
N ALA A 668 -2.12 -35.42 12.57
CA ALA A 668 -1.23 -34.52 13.31
C ALA A 668 -2.04 -33.73 14.35
N VAL A 669 -1.49 -33.59 15.55
CA VAL A 669 -2.12 -32.84 16.65
C VAL A 669 -1.10 -31.93 17.34
N ASP A 670 -1.49 -30.66 17.57
CA ASP A 670 -0.84 -29.74 18.50
C ASP A 670 -1.77 -29.55 19.70
N PRO A 671 -1.35 -29.81 20.95
CA PRO A 671 -2.25 -29.77 22.10
C PRO A 671 -2.71 -28.35 22.45
N GLY A 672 -1.97 -27.32 22.07
CA GLY A 672 -2.16 -25.95 22.53
C GLY A 672 -1.93 -25.79 24.05
N PRO A 673 -1.93 -24.56 24.59
CA PRO A 673 -1.58 -24.28 25.98
C PRO A 673 -2.57 -24.83 27.01
N LEU A 674 -3.75 -25.27 26.59
CA LEU A 674 -4.79 -25.84 27.46
C LEU A 674 -4.78 -27.38 27.49
N GLY A 675 -3.76 -28.02 26.93
CA GLY A 675 -3.65 -29.48 26.79
C GLY A 675 -3.59 -30.28 28.09
N GLY A 676 -3.58 -29.64 29.27
CA GLY A 676 -3.72 -30.24 30.60
C GLY A 676 -5.06 -29.96 31.29
N SER A 677 -6.06 -29.49 30.55
CA SER A 677 -7.39 -29.15 31.10
C SER A 677 -8.16 -30.40 31.65
N PRO A 678 -9.10 -30.22 32.60
CA PRO A 678 -9.89 -31.32 33.14
C PRO A 678 -10.63 -32.11 32.04
N GLY A 679 -10.57 -33.42 32.10
CA GLY A 679 -11.20 -34.31 31.14
C GLY A 679 -10.31 -34.76 30.00
N ASP A 680 -9.13 -34.21 29.88
CA ASP A 680 -8.08 -34.56 28.88
C ASP A 680 -8.62 -34.97 27.50
N PRO A 681 -9.28 -34.06 26.77
CA PRO A 681 -9.87 -34.42 25.47
C PRO A 681 -8.80 -34.79 24.43
N VAL A 682 -7.58 -34.28 24.56
CA VAL A 682 -6.44 -34.63 23.70
C VAL A 682 -6.00 -36.07 23.96
N GLY A 683 -5.98 -36.50 25.25
CA GLY A 683 -5.65 -37.88 25.60
C GLY A 683 -6.59 -38.91 24.98
N ALA A 684 -7.85 -38.55 24.75
CA ALA A 684 -8.83 -39.46 24.15
C ALA A 684 -8.51 -39.79 22.67
N VAL A 685 -7.61 -39.06 21.99
CA VAL A 685 -7.26 -39.28 20.57
C VAL A 685 -5.80 -39.68 20.37
N LEU A 686 -4.92 -39.61 21.38
CA LEU A 686 -3.47 -39.83 21.26
C LEU A 686 -3.10 -41.13 20.59
N GLY A 687 -3.74 -42.23 20.93
CA GLY A 687 -3.48 -43.56 20.36
C GLY A 687 -3.73 -43.65 18.84
N ARG A 688 -4.32 -42.60 18.23
CA ARG A 688 -4.52 -42.49 16.78
C ARG A 688 -3.54 -41.49 16.12
N VAL A 689 -2.83 -40.68 16.93
CA VAL A 689 -1.97 -39.59 16.42
C VAL A 689 -0.66 -40.14 15.88
N ASN A 690 -0.33 -39.76 14.65
CA ASN A 690 0.93 -40.09 13.98
C ASN A 690 2.03 -39.03 14.18
N LEU A 691 1.64 -37.75 14.31
CA LEU A 691 2.54 -36.63 14.60
C LEU A 691 1.97 -35.77 15.74
N PHE A 692 2.64 -35.74 16.86
CA PHE A 692 2.28 -34.89 17.98
C PHE A 692 3.33 -33.80 18.18
N SER A 693 2.96 -32.52 18.10
CA SER A 693 3.87 -31.38 18.23
C SER A 693 3.44 -30.49 19.39
N ALA A 694 4.25 -30.35 20.40
CA ALA A 694 3.95 -29.54 21.58
C ALA A 694 5.13 -28.61 21.92
N SER A 695 4.85 -27.50 22.61
CA SER A 695 5.89 -26.70 23.27
C SER A 695 6.43 -27.46 24.50
N GLU A 696 7.62 -27.06 24.97
CA GLU A 696 8.23 -27.60 26.17
C GLU A 696 7.26 -27.55 27.39
N ARG A 697 6.57 -26.42 27.56
CA ARG A 697 5.59 -26.21 28.64
C ARG A 697 4.39 -27.17 28.52
N GLU A 698 3.82 -27.28 27.35
CA GLU A 698 2.68 -28.19 27.10
C GLU A 698 3.04 -29.66 27.32
N ALA A 699 4.23 -30.05 26.80
CA ALA A 699 4.76 -31.38 26.98
C ALA A 699 5.02 -31.70 28.45
N ALA A 700 5.63 -30.77 29.22
CA ALA A 700 5.89 -30.93 30.65
C ALA A 700 4.59 -31.03 31.47
N VAL A 701 3.58 -30.21 31.19
CA VAL A 701 2.27 -30.28 31.86
C VAL A 701 1.63 -31.62 31.60
N ARG A 702 1.68 -32.13 30.37
CA ARG A 702 1.03 -33.37 29.99
C ARG A 702 1.70 -34.61 30.55
N THR A 703 3.04 -34.64 30.57
CA THR A 703 3.81 -35.85 30.96
C THR A 703 4.32 -35.84 32.37
N GLY A 704 4.40 -34.66 33.02
CA GLY A 704 5.08 -34.48 34.29
C GLY A 704 6.62 -34.57 34.20
N ALA A 705 7.17 -34.68 32.97
CA ALA A 705 8.61 -34.81 32.75
C ALA A 705 9.36 -33.51 33.05
N ARG A 706 10.58 -33.66 33.59
CA ARG A 706 11.44 -32.49 33.94
C ARG A 706 12.34 -32.02 32.82
N THR A 707 12.48 -32.76 31.76
CA THR A 707 13.30 -32.39 30.59
C THR A 707 12.53 -32.59 29.28
N PRO A 708 12.78 -31.76 28.27
CA PRO A 708 12.10 -31.89 26.98
C PRO A 708 12.32 -33.26 26.31
N ALA A 709 13.52 -33.83 26.46
CA ALA A 709 13.83 -35.19 25.96
C ALA A 709 12.94 -36.26 26.62
N ALA A 710 12.83 -36.23 27.95
CA ALA A 710 11.98 -37.20 28.68
C ALA A 710 10.50 -36.98 28.34
N ALA A 711 10.07 -35.73 28.14
CA ALA A 711 8.70 -35.43 27.73
C ALA A 711 8.43 -35.96 26.32
N ALA A 712 9.35 -35.79 25.36
CA ALA A 712 9.21 -36.33 24.02
C ALA A 712 9.11 -37.87 24.00
N ALA A 713 9.95 -38.56 24.77
CA ALA A 713 9.88 -40.01 24.94
C ALA A 713 8.54 -40.47 25.53
N ALA A 714 8.11 -39.84 26.63
CA ALA A 714 6.86 -40.20 27.29
C ALA A 714 5.60 -39.93 26.42
N LEU A 715 5.66 -38.91 25.56
CA LEU A 715 4.62 -38.65 24.57
C LEU A 715 4.63 -39.71 23.47
N ALA A 716 5.78 -40.09 22.94
CA ALA A 716 5.91 -41.07 21.87
C ALA A 716 5.29 -42.43 22.24
N GLU A 717 5.39 -42.84 23.51
CA GLU A 717 4.80 -44.12 24.00
C GLU A 717 3.25 -44.09 24.01
N GLN A 718 2.62 -42.91 23.88
CA GLN A 718 1.16 -42.76 23.89
C GLN A 718 0.58 -42.64 22.47
N LEU A 719 1.41 -42.48 21.45
CA LEU A 719 0.97 -42.28 20.08
C LEU A 719 0.64 -43.57 19.34
N ALA A 720 0.08 -43.43 18.15
CA ALA A 720 -0.11 -44.54 17.24
C ALA A 720 1.23 -45.28 16.97
N PRO A 721 1.22 -46.61 16.65
CA PRO A 721 2.43 -47.32 16.29
C PRO A 721 3.24 -46.59 15.22
N GLY A 722 4.53 -46.35 15.48
CA GLY A 722 5.40 -45.58 14.59
C GLY A 722 5.21 -44.06 14.68
N GLY A 723 4.35 -43.57 15.54
CA GLY A 723 4.09 -42.13 15.75
C GLY A 723 5.32 -41.36 16.22
N VAL A 724 5.35 -40.08 15.91
CA VAL A 724 6.43 -39.15 16.20
C VAL A 724 5.96 -38.10 17.17
N ALA A 725 6.67 -37.92 18.28
CA ALA A 725 6.51 -36.81 19.22
C ALA A 725 7.59 -35.73 18.97
N VAL A 726 7.19 -34.47 18.85
CA VAL A 726 8.07 -33.32 18.69
C VAL A 726 7.84 -32.37 19.83
N VAL A 727 8.86 -32.05 20.62
CA VAL A 727 8.83 -31.08 21.71
C VAL A 727 9.69 -29.87 21.33
N ARG A 728 9.03 -28.73 21.04
CA ARG A 728 9.65 -27.49 20.63
C ARG A 728 10.20 -26.75 21.85
N VAL A 729 11.47 -26.33 21.78
CA VAL A 729 12.17 -25.63 22.89
C VAL A 729 12.61 -24.19 22.46
N GLY A 730 11.76 -23.53 21.67
CA GLY A 730 12.01 -22.16 21.19
C GLY A 730 13.32 -22.04 20.41
N PRO A 731 14.18 -21.05 20.71
CA PRO A 731 15.46 -20.86 20.00
C PRO A 731 16.40 -22.08 20.04
N GLY A 732 16.20 -22.99 20.99
CA GLY A 732 16.96 -24.24 21.11
C GLY A 732 16.61 -25.30 20.06
N GLY A 733 15.51 -25.15 19.34
CA GLY A 733 15.03 -26.08 18.33
C GLY A 733 13.96 -27.03 18.88
N CYS A 734 14.13 -28.33 18.67
CA CYS A 734 13.17 -29.33 19.14
C CYS A 734 13.80 -30.68 19.50
N TRP A 735 13.09 -31.45 20.31
CA TRP A 735 13.37 -32.87 20.58
C TRP A 735 12.37 -33.71 19.81
N VAL A 736 12.87 -34.73 19.15
CA VAL A 736 12.08 -35.70 18.36
C VAL A 736 12.21 -37.08 18.99
N ALA A 737 11.10 -37.74 19.22
CA ALA A 737 11.06 -39.10 19.78
C ALA A 737 10.09 -40.00 19.02
N ARG A 738 10.40 -41.31 19.00
CA ARG A 738 9.52 -42.39 18.56
C ARG A 738 9.47 -43.47 19.62
N GLN A 739 8.39 -44.22 19.62
CA GLN A 739 8.24 -45.37 20.52
C GLN A 739 9.46 -46.33 20.42
N GLY A 740 10.02 -46.70 21.56
CA GLY A 740 11.17 -47.61 21.64
C GLY A 740 12.51 -47.01 21.18
N MET A 741 12.57 -45.72 20.80
CA MET A 741 13.80 -45.04 20.35
C MET A 741 14.26 -43.96 21.34
N ALA A 742 15.55 -43.72 21.43
CA ALA A 742 16.08 -42.62 22.23
C ALA A 742 15.69 -41.27 21.59
N PRO A 743 15.26 -40.27 22.40
CA PRO A 743 14.97 -38.93 21.89
C PRO A 743 16.18 -38.27 21.27
N ALA A 744 16.02 -37.64 20.13
CA ALA A 744 17.07 -36.91 19.41
C ALA A 744 16.82 -35.42 19.43
N HIS A 745 17.87 -34.63 19.67
CA HIS A 745 17.79 -33.16 19.62
C HIS A 745 18.09 -32.65 18.21
N VAL A 746 17.24 -31.74 17.72
CA VAL A 746 17.40 -31.01 16.47
C VAL A 746 17.64 -29.55 16.82
N PRO A 747 18.85 -29.01 16.57
CA PRO A 747 19.18 -27.62 16.93
C PRO A 747 18.28 -26.60 16.23
N GLY A 748 18.03 -25.48 16.91
CA GLY A 748 17.32 -24.35 16.34
C GLY A 748 18.15 -23.57 15.31
N HIS A 749 17.48 -22.71 14.56
CA HIS A 749 18.11 -21.78 13.64
C HIS A 749 18.16 -20.38 14.23
N ARG A 750 19.25 -19.64 13.98
CA ARG A 750 19.39 -18.25 14.46
C ARG A 750 18.57 -17.31 13.60
N ALA A 751 17.76 -16.47 14.24
CA ALA A 751 16.93 -15.44 13.58
C ALA A 751 16.90 -14.16 14.44
N ALA A 752 16.71 -13.02 13.81
CA ALA A 752 16.47 -11.75 14.47
C ALA A 752 14.98 -11.61 14.79
N ALA A 753 14.54 -12.25 15.88
CA ALA A 753 13.13 -12.31 16.24
C ALA A 753 12.54 -10.92 16.51
N VAL A 754 11.44 -10.60 15.81
CA VAL A 754 10.61 -9.40 15.94
C VAL A 754 9.27 -9.76 16.57
N ASP A 755 8.70 -10.91 16.17
CA ASP A 755 7.39 -11.41 16.65
C ASP A 755 7.37 -12.93 16.58
N THR A 756 7.15 -13.59 17.71
CA THR A 756 7.12 -15.06 17.79
C THR A 756 5.71 -15.64 17.67
N THR A 757 4.69 -14.83 17.34
CA THR A 757 3.31 -15.28 17.15
C THR A 757 3.21 -16.28 16.00
N GLY A 758 2.62 -17.43 16.21
CA GLY A 758 2.43 -18.46 15.19
C GLY A 758 3.70 -19.22 14.81
N ALA A 759 4.87 -18.99 15.45
CA ALA A 759 6.08 -19.76 15.12
C ALA A 759 5.91 -21.26 15.37
N GLY A 760 5.13 -21.65 16.38
CA GLY A 760 4.73 -23.04 16.62
C GLY A 760 3.89 -23.62 15.49
N ASP A 761 2.92 -22.86 15.01
CA ASP A 761 2.05 -23.24 13.89
C ASP A 761 2.85 -23.40 12.60
N VAL A 762 3.77 -22.44 12.33
CA VAL A 762 4.69 -22.52 11.18
C VAL A 762 5.57 -23.76 11.28
N HIS A 763 6.05 -24.11 12.47
CA HIS A 763 6.84 -25.33 12.67
C HIS A 763 6.03 -26.57 12.31
N VAL A 764 4.78 -26.69 12.77
CA VAL A 764 3.92 -27.85 12.46
C VAL A 764 3.62 -27.92 10.96
N GLY A 765 3.21 -26.80 10.35
CA GLY A 765 2.92 -26.73 8.92
C GLY A 765 4.14 -27.08 8.05
N ALA A 766 5.32 -26.59 8.42
CA ALA A 766 6.58 -26.90 7.76
C ALA A 766 6.97 -28.38 7.91
N MET A 767 6.84 -28.93 9.11
CA MET A 767 7.10 -30.34 9.38
C MET A 767 6.25 -31.24 8.50
N LEU A 768 4.94 -30.99 8.42
CA LEU A 768 4.00 -31.74 7.59
C LEU A 768 4.31 -31.61 6.10
N ALA A 769 4.64 -30.42 5.62
CA ALA A 769 5.00 -30.19 4.22
C ALA A 769 6.27 -30.95 3.83
N ARG A 770 7.25 -31.04 4.73
CA ARG A 770 8.50 -31.74 4.43
C ARG A 770 8.39 -33.26 4.51
N LEU A 771 7.59 -33.76 5.47
CA LEU A 771 7.22 -35.17 5.51
C LEU A 771 6.46 -35.61 4.25
N ALA A 772 5.51 -34.77 3.78
CA ALA A 772 4.79 -35.00 2.53
C ALA A 772 5.70 -35.00 1.31
N ALA A 773 6.77 -34.22 1.32
CA ALA A 773 7.78 -34.19 0.26
C ALA A 773 8.75 -35.41 0.30
N GLY A 774 8.61 -36.31 1.29
CA GLY A 774 9.43 -37.51 1.43
C GLY A 774 10.70 -37.34 2.26
N ASP A 775 10.88 -36.23 2.97
CA ASP A 775 11.99 -36.05 3.90
C ASP A 775 11.86 -37.01 5.09
N ASP A 776 12.98 -37.46 5.61
CA ASP A 776 13.01 -38.15 6.89
C ASP A 776 12.64 -37.21 8.03
N VAL A 777 12.20 -37.77 9.17
CA VAL A 777 11.68 -36.99 10.30
C VAL A 777 12.70 -35.96 10.83
N MET A 778 13.99 -36.32 10.84
CA MET A 778 15.05 -35.43 11.35
C MET A 778 15.35 -34.30 10.37
N ALA A 779 15.30 -34.55 9.07
CA ALA A 779 15.43 -33.56 8.02
C ALA A 779 14.21 -32.60 8.03
N ALA A 780 12.99 -33.17 8.13
CA ALA A 780 11.76 -32.39 8.25
C ALA A 780 11.79 -31.48 9.49
N ALA A 781 12.23 -31.99 10.65
CA ALA A 781 12.34 -31.22 11.88
C ALA A 781 13.39 -30.07 11.77
N ARG A 782 14.53 -30.32 11.10
CA ARG A 782 15.53 -29.27 10.83
C ARG A 782 14.94 -28.12 10.00
N LEU A 783 14.26 -28.47 8.92
CA LEU A 783 13.64 -27.48 8.03
C LEU A 783 12.48 -26.74 8.72
N ALA A 784 11.73 -27.44 9.57
CA ALA A 784 10.66 -26.83 10.39
C ALA A 784 11.25 -25.82 11.40
N ASN A 785 12.38 -26.12 12.06
CA ASN A 785 13.07 -25.18 12.93
C ASN A 785 13.52 -23.92 12.17
N VAL A 786 14.04 -24.09 10.95
CA VAL A 786 14.43 -22.94 10.10
C VAL A 786 13.21 -22.12 9.70
N ALA A 787 12.13 -22.76 9.26
CA ALA A 787 10.90 -22.07 8.89
C ALA A 787 10.28 -21.29 10.05
N ALA A 788 10.22 -21.90 11.22
CA ALA A 788 9.73 -21.26 12.44
C ALA A 788 10.62 -20.07 12.86
N ALA A 789 11.94 -20.20 12.78
CA ALA A 789 12.87 -19.11 13.07
C ALA A 789 12.70 -17.93 12.12
N LEU A 790 12.66 -18.18 10.81
CA LEU A 790 12.44 -17.13 9.80
C LEU A 790 11.09 -16.43 9.94
N SER A 791 10.03 -17.15 10.35
CA SER A 791 8.73 -16.54 10.58
C SER A 791 8.74 -15.49 11.69
N THR A 792 9.65 -15.60 12.66
CA THR A 792 9.76 -14.64 13.75
C THR A 792 10.40 -13.31 13.36
N GLU A 793 11.01 -13.21 12.18
CA GLU A 793 11.67 -11.98 11.69
C GLU A 793 10.66 -10.94 11.16
N SER A 794 9.37 -11.30 11.07
CA SER A 794 8.29 -10.42 10.64
C SER A 794 7.11 -10.49 11.59
N ARG A 795 6.29 -9.42 11.66
CA ARG A 795 5.11 -9.37 12.51
C ARG A 795 3.95 -10.18 11.91
N GLY A 796 3.24 -10.92 12.76
CA GLY A 796 2.01 -11.65 12.46
C GLY A 796 2.19 -13.14 12.22
N GLY A 797 1.25 -13.96 12.70
CA GLY A 797 1.31 -15.42 12.70
C GLY A 797 1.32 -16.07 11.30
N ALA A 798 0.76 -15.41 10.29
CA ALA A 798 0.72 -15.90 8.90
C ALA A 798 2.00 -15.59 8.09
N SER A 799 3.08 -15.18 8.73
CA SER A 799 4.35 -14.75 8.12
C SER A 799 5.30 -15.91 7.72
N GLY A 800 4.81 -17.14 7.61
CA GLY A 800 5.63 -18.30 7.25
C GLY A 800 6.46 -18.06 5.98
N PRO A 801 7.74 -18.51 5.95
CA PRO A 801 8.63 -18.34 4.81
C PRO A 801 8.23 -19.21 3.62
N THR A 802 8.73 -18.89 2.43
CA THR A 802 8.63 -19.76 1.25
C THR A 802 9.63 -20.90 1.30
N LEU A 803 9.39 -21.95 0.53
CA LEU A 803 10.35 -23.07 0.41
C LEU A 803 11.75 -22.61 -0.02
N GLU A 804 11.82 -21.64 -0.92
CA GLU A 804 13.08 -21.07 -1.40
C GLU A 804 13.84 -20.33 -0.28
N ALA A 805 13.11 -19.58 0.58
CA ALA A 805 13.72 -18.89 1.72
C ALA A 805 14.29 -19.89 2.73
N VAL A 806 13.55 -20.96 3.04
CA VAL A 806 14.03 -22.01 3.93
C VAL A 806 15.24 -22.74 3.37
N ALA A 807 15.21 -23.11 2.09
CA ALA A 807 16.33 -23.82 1.43
C ALA A 807 17.62 -22.97 1.42
N ALA A 808 17.50 -21.68 1.25
CA ALA A 808 18.63 -20.77 1.25
C ALA A 808 19.22 -20.54 2.64
N ALA A 809 18.39 -20.41 3.67
CA ALA A 809 18.84 -20.33 5.04
C ALA A 809 19.63 -21.59 5.47
N VAL A 810 19.16 -22.76 5.03
CA VAL A 810 19.85 -24.04 5.29
C VAL A 810 21.21 -24.13 4.56
N SER A 811 21.31 -23.58 3.34
CA SER A 811 22.55 -23.62 2.54
C SER A 811 23.61 -22.60 2.97
N GLY A 812 23.40 -21.85 4.07
CA GLY A 812 24.32 -20.84 4.58
C GLY A 812 24.42 -19.58 3.68
N ARG A 813 23.58 -19.46 2.66
CA ARG A 813 23.39 -18.24 1.88
C ARG A 813 22.49 -17.33 2.72
N GLY A 814 23.07 -16.21 3.24
CA GLY A 814 22.33 -15.32 4.13
C GLY A 814 21.00 -14.87 3.53
N VAL A 815 20.02 -14.62 4.39
CA VAL A 815 18.67 -14.14 4.01
C VAL A 815 18.75 -12.87 3.13
N ALA A 816 19.82 -12.10 3.24
CA ALA A 816 20.12 -10.99 2.33
C ALA A 816 20.42 -11.42 0.87
N GLU A 817 21.03 -12.59 0.67
CA GLU A 817 21.25 -13.15 -0.68
C GLU A 817 20.00 -13.81 -1.28
N VAL A 818 19.09 -14.27 -0.43
CA VAL A 818 17.81 -14.84 -0.88
C VAL A 818 16.80 -13.75 -1.17
N ALA A 819 16.75 -12.71 -0.38
CA ALA A 819 16.02 -11.49 -0.75
C ALA A 819 16.56 -10.92 -2.08
N ALA A 820 17.86 -11.05 -2.36
CA ALA A 820 18.46 -10.74 -3.66
C ALA A 820 18.17 -11.81 -4.73
N GLY A 821 18.02 -13.10 -4.36
CA GLY A 821 17.69 -14.23 -5.23
C GLY A 821 16.20 -14.34 -5.53
N ASP A 822 15.32 -14.10 -4.57
CA ASP A 822 13.85 -14.08 -4.75
C ASP A 822 13.43 -12.83 -5.53
N ALA A 823 14.12 -11.75 -5.30
CA ALA A 823 14.10 -10.62 -6.18
C ALA A 823 14.61 -10.96 -7.59
N SER A 824 15.24 -12.10 -7.82
CA SER A 824 15.65 -12.60 -9.14
C SER A 824 14.66 -13.59 -9.77
N ARG A 825 13.60 -14.02 -9.10
CA ARG A 825 12.66 -15.04 -9.59
C ARG A 825 11.18 -14.64 -9.61
N SER A 826 10.81 -13.42 -9.08
CA SER A 826 9.44 -12.90 -9.15
C SER A 826 9.23 -11.91 -10.31
#